data_84d5b632bdcdbbb8cfa869728bf88275
#
_entry.id   84d5b632bdcdbbb8cfa869728bf88275
#
_cell.length_a   1.000
_cell.length_b   1.000
_cell.length_c   1.000
_cell.angle_alpha   90.00
_cell.angle_beta   90.00
_cell.angle_gamma   90.00
#
_symmetry.space_group_name_H-M   'P 1'
#
loop_
_entity.id
_entity.type
_entity.pdbx_description
1 polymer ?
#
loop_
_entity_poly.entity_id
_entity_poly.type
_entity_poly.pdbx_seq_one_letter_code
_entity_poly.pdbx_strand_id
1 'polypeptide(L)'
;FSAPVTLQEQMQQTQQRLWQNMAHSEMNGVEVIRELGRLRGSQRQPLMPVVFTSMLGMTLEGMTIDQAMSHLFGEPCYVFTQTPQVWLDHQVMESDGELMFSWYCMDNVLEPGAAEAMFNDYCAILQAVIAAPESLKTLASGIAGHIPRRRWPLNAQADYDLRDIEQATLEYPGIRQARAEITEQGALTLDIVMADDPSPSAAMPDEHELTQLALPLPEQAQLDELEATWRWLEARALQGIAATLNRHGLFTTPEIAHRFSAIVQALSAQASHQRLLRQWLQCLTEREWLIREGESWRCRIPLSEIPEPQEACPQSQWSQALAQYLETCIARHDALFSGQCSPLELLFNEQHRVTDALYRDNPASACLNRYTAQIAALCSAERILEVGAGTAATTAPVLKATRNTRQSYHFTDVSAQFLNDARARFHDESQVSYALFDINQPLDFTAHPEAGYDLIVAVNVLHDASHVVQTLRRLKLLLKAGGRLMIVEATERNSVFQLASVGFIEGLSGYRDFRRRDEKPMLTRSAWQEVLVQAGFANELAWPAQESSPLRQHLLVARSPGVNRPDKKAVSRYLQQRFGTGLPILQIRQREALFTPLHAPSDAPTEPAKPTPVAGGNPALEKQVAELWQSLLSRPVARHHDFFELG
;
A
#
# COMPACT_ATOMS: atom_id res chain seq x y z
N PHE A 1 1.17 26.04 5.34
CA PHE A 1 1.55 27.37 4.86
C PHE A 1 2.93 27.69 5.41
N SER A 2 4.00 27.62 4.57
CA SER A 2 5.39 27.66 5.04
C SER A 2 6.06 29.04 4.94
N ALA A 3 5.36 30.08 4.51
CA ALA A 3 5.87 31.45 4.50
C ALA A 3 4.70 32.45 4.62
N PRO A 4 4.90 33.62 5.20
CA PRO A 4 3.89 34.66 5.23
C PRO A 4 3.70 35.21 3.81
N VAL A 5 2.55 34.90 3.20
CA VAL A 5 2.16 35.36 1.87
C VAL A 5 0.88 36.20 1.98
N THR A 6 0.71 37.16 1.08
CA THR A 6 -0.51 37.95 0.99
C THR A 6 -1.66 37.10 0.42
N LEU A 7 -2.91 37.50 0.65
CA LEU A 7 -4.07 36.83 0.09
C LEU A 7 -4.01 36.84 -1.45
N GLN A 8 -3.57 37.97 -2.03
CA GLN A 8 -3.38 38.12 -3.46
C GLN A 8 -2.36 37.10 -4.04
N GLU A 9 -1.22 36.92 -3.38
CA GLU A 9 -0.22 35.92 -3.79
C GLU A 9 -0.75 34.50 -3.69
N GLN A 10 -1.53 34.18 -2.64
CA GLN A 10 -2.19 32.88 -2.51
C GLN A 10 -3.19 32.61 -3.62
N MET A 11 -4.01 33.60 -3.98
CA MET A 11 -4.96 33.49 -5.09
C MET A 11 -4.23 33.23 -6.41
N GLN A 12 -3.15 33.95 -6.69
CA GLN A 12 -2.33 33.77 -7.89
C GLN A 12 -1.68 32.39 -7.94
N GLN A 13 -1.12 31.92 -6.83
CA GLN A 13 -0.54 30.56 -6.74
C GLN A 13 -1.59 29.48 -6.94
N THR A 14 -2.79 29.64 -6.37
CA THR A 14 -3.91 28.71 -6.52
C THR A 14 -4.36 28.66 -7.97
N GLN A 15 -4.52 29.81 -8.61
CA GLN A 15 -4.87 29.93 -10.03
C GLN A 15 -3.82 29.26 -10.91
N GLN A 16 -2.54 29.52 -10.67
CA GLN A 16 -1.45 28.91 -11.43
C GLN A 16 -1.44 27.37 -11.31
N ARG A 17 -1.66 26.83 -10.10
CA ARG A 17 -1.80 25.40 -9.87
C ARG A 17 -3.01 24.82 -10.59
N LEU A 18 -4.14 25.52 -10.57
CA LEU A 18 -5.33 25.08 -11.28
C LEU A 18 -5.07 25.00 -12.79
N TRP A 19 -4.44 26.01 -13.40
CA TRP A 19 -4.07 25.98 -14.81
C TRP A 19 -3.08 24.84 -15.14
N GLN A 20 -2.11 24.61 -14.27
CA GLN A 20 -1.18 23.47 -14.43
C GLN A 20 -1.92 22.13 -14.38
N ASN A 21 -2.84 21.96 -13.44
CA ASN A 21 -3.65 20.74 -13.33
C ASN A 21 -4.56 20.56 -14.55
N MET A 22 -5.17 21.64 -15.05
CA MET A 22 -6.00 21.61 -16.25
C MET A 22 -5.21 21.26 -17.53
N ALA A 23 -3.93 21.65 -17.61
CA ALA A 23 -3.03 21.24 -18.69
C ALA A 23 -2.76 19.73 -18.71
N HIS A 24 -3.04 19.02 -17.61
CA HIS A 24 -2.92 17.57 -17.46
C HIS A 24 -4.28 16.88 -17.25
N SER A 25 -5.34 17.43 -17.87
CA SER A 25 -6.73 16.95 -17.75
C SER A 25 -6.97 15.56 -18.38
N GLU A 26 -5.97 14.96 -19.01
CA GLU A 26 -6.00 13.57 -19.51
C GLU A 26 -6.29 12.55 -18.38
N MET A 27 -5.94 12.90 -17.12
CA MET A 27 -6.32 12.15 -15.94
C MET A 27 -7.28 12.99 -15.10
N ASN A 28 -8.53 12.59 -15.05
CA ASN A 28 -9.54 13.34 -14.31
C ASN A 28 -9.45 13.12 -12.79
N GLY A 29 -10.01 14.06 -12.01
CA GLY A 29 -9.94 14.02 -10.53
C GLY A 29 -10.60 12.76 -9.92
N VAL A 30 -11.62 12.20 -10.57
CA VAL A 30 -12.29 10.97 -10.10
C VAL A 30 -11.35 9.77 -10.22
N GLU A 31 -10.56 9.68 -11.29
CA GLU A 31 -9.54 8.64 -11.45
C GLU A 31 -8.44 8.77 -10.38
N VAL A 32 -8.02 10.01 -10.10
CA VAL A 32 -7.05 10.28 -9.02
C VAL A 32 -7.61 9.87 -7.67
N ILE A 33 -8.86 10.22 -7.35
CA ILE A 33 -9.52 9.84 -6.10
C ILE A 33 -9.66 8.32 -6.00
N ARG A 34 -10.05 7.66 -7.08
CA ARG A 34 -10.18 6.20 -7.13
C ARG A 34 -8.84 5.51 -6.89
N GLU A 35 -7.77 6.01 -7.52
CA GLU A 35 -6.44 5.46 -7.33
C GLU A 35 -5.90 5.75 -5.91
N LEU A 36 -6.14 6.94 -5.37
CA LEU A 36 -5.81 7.24 -3.98
C LEU A 36 -6.59 6.36 -2.98
N GLY A 37 -7.86 6.05 -3.28
CA GLY A 37 -8.67 5.12 -2.49
C GLY A 37 -8.09 3.71 -2.49
N ARG A 38 -7.66 3.22 -3.65
CA ARG A 38 -6.97 1.93 -3.78
C ARG A 38 -5.63 1.92 -3.03
N LEU A 39 -4.85 2.98 -3.14
CA LEU A 39 -3.56 3.12 -2.47
C LEU A 39 -3.68 3.15 -0.94
N ARG A 40 -4.75 3.71 -0.42
CA ARG A 40 -4.99 3.83 1.03
C ARG A 40 -5.71 2.63 1.65
N GLY A 41 -6.19 1.70 0.83
CA GLY A 41 -6.90 0.50 1.32
C GLY A 41 -8.26 0.76 1.96
N SER A 42 -8.73 2.02 1.99
CA SER A 42 -10.02 2.39 2.57
C SER A 42 -11.01 2.73 1.46
N GLN A 43 -11.87 1.80 1.13
CA GLN A 43 -13.00 2.06 0.23
C GLN A 43 -14.15 2.84 0.91
N ARG A 44 -14.06 3.12 2.21
CA ARG A 44 -15.16 3.70 3.01
C ARG A 44 -14.93 5.12 3.53
N GLN A 45 -13.76 5.73 3.32
CA GLN A 45 -13.49 7.09 3.78
C GLN A 45 -13.45 8.07 2.62
N PRO A 46 -14.14 9.23 2.71
CA PRO A 46 -14.07 10.25 1.69
C PRO A 46 -12.65 10.83 1.63
N LEU A 47 -12.04 10.77 0.44
CA LEU A 47 -10.68 11.25 0.21
C LEU A 47 -10.63 12.77 -0.03
N MET A 48 -11.70 13.31 -0.60
CA MET A 48 -11.88 14.72 -0.92
C MET A 48 -13.26 15.15 -0.41
N PRO A 49 -13.42 15.35 0.92
CA PRO A 49 -14.74 15.60 1.51
C PRO A 49 -15.26 17.01 1.29
N VAL A 50 -14.44 17.91 0.76
CA VAL A 50 -14.82 19.28 0.43
C VAL A 50 -14.71 19.48 -1.07
N VAL A 51 -15.81 19.87 -1.70
CA VAL A 51 -15.88 20.16 -3.13
C VAL A 51 -16.21 21.63 -3.32
N PHE A 52 -15.53 22.25 -4.27
CA PHE A 52 -15.83 23.61 -4.74
C PHE A 52 -16.27 23.55 -6.18
N THR A 53 -17.51 23.98 -6.45
CA THR A 53 -18.11 24.03 -7.79
C THR A 53 -18.36 25.47 -8.16
N SER A 54 -17.67 25.96 -9.19
CA SER A 54 -17.89 27.30 -9.74
C SER A 54 -18.61 27.22 -11.07
N MET A 55 -19.75 27.89 -11.15
CA MET A 55 -20.54 28.07 -12.36
C MET A 55 -20.45 29.52 -12.89
N LEU A 56 -19.47 30.30 -12.38
CA LEU A 56 -19.24 31.68 -12.81
C LEU A 56 -18.83 31.74 -14.29
N GLY A 57 -19.49 32.60 -15.05
CA GLY A 57 -19.23 32.79 -16.47
C GLY A 57 -19.72 31.62 -17.38
N MET A 58 -20.36 30.60 -16.81
CA MET A 58 -21.00 29.53 -17.58
C MET A 58 -22.35 30.05 -18.14
N THR A 59 -22.52 29.93 -19.43
CA THR A 59 -23.77 30.32 -20.09
C THR A 59 -24.29 29.15 -20.92
N LEU A 60 -25.62 29.01 -20.95
CA LEU A 60 -26.34 28.12 -21.84
C LEU A 60 -27.22 28.97 -22.76
N GLU A 61 -26.97 28.89 -24.06
CA GLU A 61 -27.68 29.71 -25.07
C GLU A 61 -27.66 31.24 -24.81
N GLY A 62 -26.54 31.71 -24.19
CA GLY A 62 -26.36 33.13 -23.87
C GLY A 62 -27.04 33.62 -22.57
N MET A 63 -27.70 32.72 -21.86
CA MET A 63 -28.25 32.97 -20.50
C MET A 63 -27.33 32.42 -19.44
N THR A 64 -27.33 32.97 -18.23
CA THR A 64 -26.67 32.34 -17.07
C THR A 64 -27.34 30.99 -16.79
N ILE A 65 -26.63 30.09 -16.10
CA ILE A 65 -27.18 28.75 -15.78
C ILE A 65 -28.51 28.89 -15.02
N ASP A 66 -28.59 29.81 -14.07
CA ASP A 66 -29.79 30.07 -13.28
C ASP A 66 -30.95 30.53 -14.15
N GLN A 67 -30.72 31.53 -15.02
CA GLN A 67 -31.71 32.00 -15.98
C GLN A 67 -32.18 30.90 -16.96
N ALA A 68 -31.23 30.06 -17.43
CA ALA A 68 -31.57 28.97 -18.34
C ALA A 68 -32.41 27.91 -17.61
N MET A 69 -32.08 27.59 -16.35
CA MET A 69 -32.86 26.65 -15.53
C MET A 69 -34.24 27.16 -15.23
N SER A 70 -34.40 28.46 -14.83
CA SER A 70 -35.68 29.08 -14.57
C SER A 70 -36.53 29.17 -15.86
N HIS A 71 -35.91 29.42 -17.00
CA HIS A 71 -36.58 29.44 -18.28
C HIS A 71 -37.10 28.04 -18.71
N LEU A 72 -36.31 26.99 -18.45
CA LEU A 72 -36.66 25.62 -18.86
C LEU A 72 -37.63 24.94 -17.88
N PHE A 73 -37.50 25.17 -16.60
CA PHE A 73 -38.21 24.42 -15.55
C PHE A 73 -39.07 25.27 -14.64
N GLY A 74 -39.07 26.61 -14.79
CA GLY A 74 -39.72 27.55 -13.88
C GLY A 74 -38.85 27.91 -12.67
N GLU A 75 -39.33 28.87 -11.85
CA GLU A 75 -38.61 29.31 -10.65
C GLU A 75 -38.41 28.18 -9.65
N PRO A 76 -37.17 27.89 -9.23
CA PRO A 76 -36.90 26.84 -8.25
C PRO A 76 -37.44 27.24 -6.89
N CYS A 77 -38.35 26.46 -6.32
CA CYS A 77 -38.85 26.66 -4.97
C CYS A 77 -38.04 25.93 -3.89
N TYR A 78 -37.27 24.92 -4.27
CA TYR A 78 -36.34 24.21 -3.39
C TYR A 78 -35.29 23.50 -4.23
N VAL A 79 -34.02 23.68 -3.87
CA VAL A 79 -32.88 23.01 -4.50
C VAL A 79 -32.11 22.26 -3.43
N PHE A 80 -31.88 20.98 -3.64
CA PHE A 80 -31.05 20.14 -2.79
C PHE A 80 -30.10 19.35 -3.66
N THR A 81 -28.83 19.41 -3.36
CA THR A 81 -27.79 18.59 -4.00
C THR A 81 -27.07 17.78 -2.95
N GLN A 82 -26.87 16.49 -3.26
CA GLN A 82 -26.09 15.62 -2.41
C GLN A 82 -25.11 14.86 -3.27
N THR A 83 -23.84 15.20 -3.14
CA THR A 83 -22.75 14.47 -3.78
C THR A 83 -22.24 13.42 -2.83
N PRO A 84 -22.26 12.11 -3.18
CA PRO A 84 -21.77 11.06 -2.32
C PRO A 84 -20.32 11.28 -1.87
N GLN A 85 -20.03 10.98 -0.59
CA GLN A 85 -18.71 11.15 0.03
C GLN A 85 -18.23 12.62 0.16
N VAL A 86 -19.11 13.60 -0.08
CA VAL A 86 -18.81 15.02 0.14
C VAL A 86 -19.45 15.47 1.45
N TRP A 87 -18.64 16.04 2.34
CA TRP A 87 -19.10 16.60 3.62
C TRP A 87 -19.54 18.04 3.49
N LEU A 88 -18.88 18.79 2.63
CA LEU A 88 -19.17 20.18 2.32
C LEU A 88 -19.06 20.37 0.79
N ASP A 89 -20.19 20.69 0.17
CA ASP A 89 -20.25 21.11 -1.24
C ASP A 89 -20.47 22.63 -1.29
N HIS A 90 -19.46 23.36 -1.74
CA HIS A 90 -19.49 24.81 -1.92
C HIS A 90 -19.75 25.14 -3.38
N GLN A 91 -20.93 25.68 -3.65
CA GLN A 91 -21.34 26.09 -4.99
C GLN A 91 -21.36 27.60 -5.11
N VAL A 92 -20.85 28.11 -6.25
CA VAL A 92 -20.83 29.55 -6.57
C VAL A 92 -21.37 29.74 -7.96
N MET A 93 -22.36 30.62 -8.11
CA MET A 93 -22.96 30.97 -9.37
C MET A 93 -23.28 32.46 -9.45
N GLU A 94 -23.58 32.93 -10.65
CA GLU A 94 -24.11 34.28 -10.90
C GLU A 94 -25.61 34.18 -11.16
N SER A 95 -26.39 34.96 -10.42
CA SER A 95 -27.83 35.09 -10.57
C SER A 95 -28.18 36.56 -10.60
N ASP A 96 -28.83 37.04 -11.65
CA ASP A 96 -29.28 38.43 -11.89
C ASP A 96 -28.20 39.50 -11.63
N GLY A 97 -26.93 39.18 -11.94
CA GLY A 97 -25.79 40.09 -11.75
C GLY A 97 -25.27 40.14 -10.33
N GLU A 98 -25.78 39.29 -9.45
CA GLU A 98 -25.31 39.12 -8.08
C GLU A 98 -24.56 37.80 -7.92
N LEU A 99 -23.59 37.75 -6.99
CA LEU A 99 -22.87 36.55 -6.65
C LEU A 99 -23.66 35.73 -5.62
N MET A 100 -24.13 34.56 -6.05
CA MET A 100 -24.81 33.60 -5.18
C MET A 100 -23.87 32.47 -4.80
N PHE A 101 -23.81 32.09 -3.53
CA PHE A 101 -23.08 30.92 -3.07
C PHE A 101 -23.85 30.16 -2.00
N SER A 102 -23.72 28.84 -2.06
CA SER A 102 -24.42 27.92 -1.19
C SER A 102 -23.45 26.88 -0.64
N TRP A 103 -23.66 26.51 0.63
CA TRP A 103 -22.95 25.42 1.27
C TRP A 103 -23.95 24.31 1.60
N TYR A 104 -23.71 23.14 1.05
CA TYR A 104 -24.45 21.93 1.40
C TYR A 104 -23.56 21.09 2.31
N CYS A 105 -23.95 20.94 3.56
CA CYS A 105 -23.17 20.24 4.57
C CYS A 105 -23.88 18.96 4.98
N MET A 106 -23.12 17.86 5.14
CA MET A 106 -23.64 16.65 5.74
C MET A 106 -23.92 16.88 7.23
N ASP A 107 -25.10 16.43 7.69
CA ASP A 107 -25.44 16.45 9.10
C ASP A 107 -24.49 15.56 9.93
N ASN A 108 -24.22 16.00 11.15
CA ASN A 108 -23.40 15.26 12.14
C ASN A 108 -21.92 14.99 11.76
N VAL A 109 -21.41 15.60 10.69
CA VAL A 109 -19.98 15.52 10.32
C VAL A 109 -19.18 16.67 10.92
N LEU A 110 -19.79 17.84 11.03
CA LEU A 110 -19.23 19.00 11.71
C LEU A 110 -19.91 19.18 13.06
N GLU A 111 -19.20 19.82 14.00
CA GLU A 111 -19.81 20.16 15.29
C GLU A 111 -21.03 21.10 15.09
N PRO A 112 -22.07 20.98 15.93
CA PRO A 112 -23.24 21.84 15.81
C PRO A 112 -22.87 23.32 15.77
N GLY A 113 -23.34 24.04 14.75
CA GLY A 113 -23.05 25.46 14.53
C GLY A 113 -21.70 25.76 13.86
N ALA A 114 -20.80 24.78 13.68
CA ALA A 114 -19.49 25.02 13.06
C ALA A 114 -19.61 25.40 11.57
N ALA A 115 -20.48 24.73 10.81
CA ALA A 115 -20.72 25.04 9.41
C ALA A 115 -21.24 26.47 9.23
N GLU A 116 -22.22 26.86 10.06
CA GLU A 116 -22.79 28.21 10.04
C GLU A 116 -21.76 29.29 10.42
N ALA A 117 -20.95 29.04 11.45
CA ALA A 117 -19.89 29.96 11.85
C ALA A 117 -18.84 30.13 10.74
N MET A 118 -18.41 29.05 10.12
CA MET A 118 -17.46 29.08 8.99
C MET A 118 -18.05 29.81 7.78
N PHE A 119 -19.33 29.61 7.49
CA PHE A 119 -20.01 30.28 6.38
C PHE A 119 -20.11 31.79 6.63
N ASN A 120 -20.46 32.18 7.84
CA ASN A 120 -20.51 33.60 8.24
C ASN A 120 -19.12 34.28 8.15
N ASP A 121 -18.05 33.59 8.56
CA ASP A 121 -16.68 34.07 8.42
C ASP A 121 -16.29 34.21 6.93
N TYR A 122 -16.66 33.25 6.10
CA TYR A 122 -16.45 33.32 4.66
C TYR A 122 -17.15 34.53 4.04
N CYS A 123 -18.42 34.76 4.38
CA CYS A 123 -19.17 35.93 3.95
C CYS A 123 -18.53 37.27 4.40
N ALA A 124 -18.09 37.32 5.65
CA ALA A 124 -17.43 38.48 6.21
C ALA A 124 -16.10 38.80 5.50
N ILE A 125 -15.32 37.80 5.14
CA ILE A 125 -14.07 37.95 4.36
C ILE A 125 -14.39 38.54 2.98
N LEU A 126 -15.37 37.98 2.27
CA LEU A 126 -15.76 38.48 0.95
C LEU A 126 -16.26 39.95 1.04
N GLN A 127 -17.09 40.27 2.01
CA GLN A 127 -17.57 41.63 2.24
C GLN A 127 -16.42 42.61 2.57
N ALA A 128 -15.44 42.16 3.37
CA ALA A 128 -14.27 42.97 3.68
C ALA A 128 -13.40 43.26 2.46
N VAL A 129 -13.23 42.25 1.59
CA VAL A 129 -12.49 42.38 0.32
C VAL A 129 -13.22 43.30 -0.66
N ILE A 130 -14.55 43.23 -0.73
CA ILE A 130 -15.37 44.11 -1.60
C ILE A 130 -15.30 45.56 -1.08
N ALA A 131 -15.41 45.76 0.26
CA ALA A 131 -15.39 47.08 0.86
C ALA A 131 -14.01 47.75 0.78
N ALA A 132 -12.93 46.97 0.84
CA ALA A 132 -11.54 47.45 0.79
C ALA A 132 -10.66 46.47 -0.03
N PRO A 133 -10.61 46.58 -1.37
CA PRO A 133 -9.80 45.70 -2.20
C PRO A 133 -8.31 45.66 -1.85
N GLU A 134 -7.81 46.72 -1.20
CA GLU A 134 -6.43 46.74 -0.69
C GLU A 134 -6.13 45.67 0.35
N SER A 135 -7.17 45.14 1.01
CA SER A 135 -7.03 44.04 1.99
C SER A 135 -6.45 42.78 1.37
N LEU A 136 -6.55 42.59 0.05
CA LEU A 136 -5.89 41.47 -0.68
C LEU A 136 -4.37 41.49 -0.56
N LYS A 137 -3.78 42.68 -0.27
CA LYS A 137 -2.33 42.84 -0.10
C LYS A 137 -1.89 42.60 1.36
N THR A 138 -2.81 42.30 2.25
CA THR A 138 -2.46 41.92 3.63
C THR A 138 -2.06 40.47 3.75
N LEU A 139 -1.27 40.16 4.79
CA LEU A 139 -0.85 38.77 5.05
C LEU A 139 -2.07 37.88 5.33
N ALA A 140 -2.13 36.76 4.70
CA ALA A 140 -3.19 35.77 4.90
C ALA A 140 -3.32 35.32 6.37
N SER A 141 -2.25 35.41 7.17
CA SER A 141 -2.24 35.15 8.61
C SER A 141 -3.11 36.14 9.41
N GLY A 142 -3.34 37.36 8.92
CA GLY A 142 -4.25 38.32 9.55
C GLY A 142 -5.72 37.91 9.44
N ILE A 143 -6.07 37.13 8.43
CA ILE A 143 -7.43 36.62 8.21
C ILE A 143 -7.63 35.31 9.00
N ALA A 144 -6.58 34.53 9.19
CA ALA A 144 -6.61 33.28 9.95
C ALA A 144 -6.94 33.45 11.46
N GLY A 145 -6.95 34.68 11.99
CA GLY A 145 -7.35 34.97 13.37
C GLY A 145 -8.81 34.64 13.69
N HIS A 146 -9.65 34.45 12.67
CA HIS A 146 -11.08 34.12 12.82
C HIS A 146 -11.39 32.62 12.64
N ILE A 147 -10.40 31.77 12.30
CA ILE A 147 -10.62 30.31 12.22
C ILE A 147 -10.86 29.78 13.63
N PRO A 148 -11.99 29.10 13.91
CA PRO A 148 -12.24 28.52 15.22
C PRO A 148 -11.06 27.63 15.62
N ARG A 149 -10.36 27.98 16.68
CA ARG A 149 -9.28 27.17 17.21
C ARG A 149 -9.90 25.96 17.90
N ARG A 150 -9.40 24.79 17.65
CA ARG A 150 -9.74 23.58 18.39
C ARG A 150 -9.28 23.77 19.84
N ARG A 151 -10.18 24.22 20.70
CA ARG A 151 -9.91 24.38 22.12
C ARG A 151 -10.46 23.19 22.87
N TRP A 152 -9.70 22.71 23.80
CA TRP A 152 -10.12 21.68 24.71
C TRP A 152 -10.25 22.24 26.13
N PRO A 153 -11.46 22.22 26.75
CA PRO A 153 -11.63 22.60 28.12
C PRO A 153 -11.09 21.51 29.04
N LEU A 154 -9.94 21.74 29.63
CA LEU A 154 -9.29 20.82 30.56
C LEU A 154 -9.85 20.91 31.98
N ASN A 155 -10.32 22.03 32.38
CA ASN A 155 -11.07 22.40 33.58
C ASN A 155 -11.67 23.77 33.30
N ALA A 156 -12.60 24.23 34.12
CA ALA A 156 -13.21 25.55 34.01
C ALA A 156 -12.24 26.74 33.99
N GLN A 157 -10.92 26.53 33.99
CA GLN A 157 -9.89 27.58 34.13
C GLN A 157 -8.76 27.56 33.08
N ALA A 158 -8.64 26.57 32.21
CA ALA A 158 -7.57 26.54 31.18
C ALA A 158 -8.00 25.84 29.91
N ASP A 159 -8.06 26.60 28.81
CA ASP A 159 -8.26 26.09 27.45
C ASP A 159 -6.91 25.92 26.75
N TYR A 160 -6.61 24.71 26.23
CA TYR A 160 -5.42 24.46 25.41
C TYR A 160 -5.80 24.24 23.96
N ASP A 161 -5.06 24.87 23.05
CA ASP A 161 -5.16 24.56 21.62
C ASP A 161 -4.32 23.32 21.32
N LEU A 162 -4.94 22.29 20.67
CA LEU A 162 -4.22 21.09 20.27
C LEU A 162 -3.05 21.40 19.33
N ARG A 163 -3.14 22.45 18.53
CA ARG A 163 -2.04 22.90 17.66
C ARG A 163 -0.85 23.42 18.45
N ASP A 164 -1.10 24.11 19.56
CA ASP A 164 -0.02 24.58 20.44
C ASP A 164 0.70 23.39 21.08
N ILE A 165 -0.03 22.33 21.41
CA ILE A 165 0.54 21.07 21.92
C ILE A 165 1.34 20.36 20.82
N GLU A 166 0.81 20.26 19.59
CA GLU A 166 1.50 19.71 18.44
C GLU A 166 2.80 20.48 18.15
N GLN A 167 2.72 21.81 18.10
CA GLN A 167 3.89 22.66 17.85
C GLN A 167 4.93 22.54 18.95
N ALA A 168 4.53 22.54 20.21
CA ALA A 168 5.45 22.31 21.32
C ALA A 168 6.09 20.92 21.28
N THR A 169 5.32 19.93 20.84
CA THR A 169 5.84 18.57 20.67
C THR A 169 6.89 18.51 19.57
N LEU A 170 6.70 19.25 18.46
CA LEU A 170 7.68 19.34 17.36
C LEU A 170 9.00 20.04 17.79
N GLU A 171 8.97 20.88 18.81
CA GLU A 171 10.17 21.51 19.38
C GLU A 171 10.97 20.55 20.27
N TYR A 172 10.40 19.38 20.65
CA TYR A 172 11.12 18.37 21.41
C TYR A 172 12.15 17.67 20.53
N PRO A 173 13.41 17.55 20.98
CA PRO A 173 14.48 16.96 20.18
C PRO A 173 14.14 15.55 19.69
N GLY A 174 14.35 15.30 18.40
CA GLY A 174 14.14 13.99 17.78
C GLY A 174 12.70 13.71 17.33
N ILE A 175 11.74 14.60 17.52
CA ILE A 175 10.39 14.47 16.96
C ILE A 175 10.31 15.20 15.63
N ARG A 176 9.90 14.48 14.57
CA ARG A 176 9.74 15.02 13.21
C ARG A 176 8.31 15.43 12.88
N GLN A 177 7.34 14.70 13.40
CA GLN A 177 5.92 15.01 13.24
C GLN A 177 5.18 14.74 14.55
N ALA A 178 4.17 15.53 14.84
CA ALA A 178 3.32 15.36 16.01
C ALA A 178 1.85 15.65 15.66
N ARG A 179 0.95 14.92 16.29
CA ARG A 179 -0.49 15.13 16.19
C ARG A 179 -1.15 14.85 17.53
N ALA A 180 -1.98 15.77 17.96
CA ALA A 180 -2.75 15.67 19.18
C ALA A 180 -4.21 15.37 18.87
N GLU A 181 -4.78 14.39 19.54
CA GLU A 181 -6.18 14.00 19.42
C GLU A 181 -6.81 13.84 20.82
N ILE A 182 -8.09 14.12 20.92
CA ILE A 182 -8.86 13.86 22.13
C ILE A 182 -9.67 12.59 21.91
N THR A 183 -9.56 11.66 22.84
CA THR A 183 -10.36 10.44 22.80
C THR A 183 -11.80 10.74 23.23
N GLU A 184 -12.77 9.87 22.90
CA GLU A 184 -14.17 9.97 23.34
C GLU A 184 -14.33 10.10 24.86
N GLN A 185 -13.37 9.56 25.62
CA GLN A 185 -13.33 9.65 27.08
C GLN A 185 -12.72 10.95 27.60
N GLY A 186 -12.44 11.93 26.71
CA GLY A 186 -11.85 13.22 27.06
C GLY A 186 -10.35 13.18 27.36
N ALA A 187 -9.64 12.18 26.94
CA ALA A 187 -8.22 11.99 27.20
C ALA A 187 -7.36 12.44 26.00
N LEU A 188 -6.25 13.13 26.25
CA LEU A 188 -5.31 13.55 25.21
C LEU A 188 -4.40 12.38 24.78
N THR A 189 -4.45 12.07 23.49
CA THR A 189 -3.53 11.16 22.82
C THR A 189 -2.60 11.96 21.91
N LEU A 190 -1.32 11.64 21.95
CA LEU A 190 -0.29 12.28 21.14
C LEU A 190 0.36 11.23 20.22
N ASP A 191 0.11 11.34 18.93
CA ASP A 191 0.80 10.57 17.91
C ASP A 191 2.06 11.31 17.47
N ILE A 192 3.21 10.66 17.51
CA ILE A 192 4.50 11.24 17.14
C ILE A 192 5.24 10.37 16.14
N VAL A 193 5.95 11.02 15.21
CA VAL A 193 6.93 10.40 14.33
C VAL A 193 8.31 10.89 14.73
N MET A 194 9.20 9.94 15.00
CA MET A 194 10.57 10.25 15.41
C MET A 194 11.45 10.52 14.19
N ALA A 195 12.43 11.40 14.37
CA ALA A 195 13.55 11.52 13.45
C ALA A 195 14.46 10.28 13.57
N ASP A 196 15.18 9.96 12.48
CA ASP A 196 16.19 8.91 12.50
C ASP A 196 17.32 9.31 13.46
N ASP A 197 17.81 8.35 14.24
CA ASP A 197 18.94 8.56 15.15
C ASP A 197 20.25 8.31 14.40
N PRO A 198 21.13 9.31 14.26
CA PRO A 198 22.43 9.14 13.65
C PRO A 198 23.47 8.52 14.60
N SER A 199 23.11 8.23 15.87
CA SER A 199 24.08 7.74 16.86
C SER A 199 24.54 6.32 16.53
N PRO A 200 25.84 6.00 16.57
CA PRO A 200 26.33 4.66 16.36
C PRO A 200 25.92 3.76 17.52
N SER A 201 25.33 2.61 17.21
CA SER A 201 25.01 1.58 18.20
C SER A 201 26.27 0.89 18.71
N ALA A 202 26.33 0.67 20.01
CA ALA A 202 27.33 -0.20 20.62
C ALA A 202 26.87 -1.67 20.53
N ALA A 203 27.81 -2.56 20.21
CA ALA A 203 27.76 -4.01 20.47
C ALA A 203 27.14 -4.98 19.46
N MET A 204 27.11 -4.65 18.17
CA MET A 204 26.92 -5.68 17.13
C MET A 204 28.25 -5.90 16.37
N PRO A 205 28.46 -7.10 15.73
CA PRO A 205 29.69 -7.34 14.96
C PRO A 205 29.95 -6.20 13.98
N ASP A 206 31.23 -5.88 13.77
CA ASP A 206 31.68 -4.86 12.84
C ASP A 206 31.32 -5.30 11.40
N GLU A 207 31.09 -4.32 10.51
CA GLU A 207 30.94 -4.55 9.06
C GLU A 207 32.10 -5.39 8.51
N HIS A 208 33.29 -5.19 9.06
CA HIS A 208 34.48 -5.95 8.72
C HIS A 208 34.35 -7.45 9.04
N GLU A 209 33.76 -7.82 10.16
CA GLU A 209 33.54 -9.23 10.54
C GLU A 209 32.53 -9.92 9.61
N LEU A 210 31.48 -9.20 9.17
CA LEU A 210 30.51 -9.71 8.20
C LEU A 210 31.16 -9.94 6.83
N THR A 211 32.03 -9.03 6.39
CA THR A 211 32.72 -9.14 5.11
C THR A 211 33.83 -10.19 5.09
N GLN A 212 34.37 -10.54 6.26
CA GLN A 212 35.36 -11.63 6.40
C GLN A 212 34.73 -13.03 6.46
N LEU A 213 33.40 -13.15 6.58
CA LEU A 213 32.75 -14.44 6.49
C LEU A 213 33.06 -15.09 5.13
N ALA A 214 33.73 -16.24 5.19
CA ALA A 214 33.89 -17.07 3.99
C ALA A 214 32.53 -17.66 3.65
N LEU A 215 31.88 -17.09 2.64
CA LEU A 215 30.60 -17.54 2.11
C LEU A 215 30.82 -18.15 0.70
N PRO A 216 31.34 -19.40 0.59
CA PRO A 216 31.58 -20.01 -0.70
C PRO A 216 30.26 -20.34 -1.41
N LEU A 217 30.23 -20.15 -2.71
CA LEU A 217 29.13 -20.65 -3.54
C LEU A 217 28.99 -22.18 -3.39
N PRO A 218 27.84 -22.76 -3.74
CA PRO A 218 27.71 -24.20 -3.89
C PRO A 218 28.78 -24.78 -4.82
N GLU A 219 29.03 -26.09 -4.71
CA GLU A 219 29.96 -26.78 -5.61
C GLU A 219 29.53 -26.60 -7.09
N GLN A 220 30.51 -26.60 -7.99
CA GLN A 220 30.27 -26.34 -9.41
C GLN A 220 29.20 -27.30 -10.00
N ALA A 221 29.24 -28.57 -9.64
CA ALA A 221 28.22 -29.52 -10.09
C ALA A 221 26.80 -29.17 -9.65
N GLN A 222 26.65 -28.58 -8.44
CA GLN A 222 25.36 -28.11 -7.95
C GLN A 222 24.89 -26.82 -8.67
N LEU A 223 25.83 -25.94 -9.02
CA LEU A 223 25.55 -24.75 -9.82
C LEU A 223 25.16 -25.12 -11.26
N ASP A 224 25.83 -26.08 -11.85
CA ASP A 224 25.53 -26.59 -13.21
C ASP A 224 24.13 -27.21 -13.25
N GLU A 225 23.78 -28.01 -12.24
CA GLU A 225 22.44 -28.60 -12.12
C GLU A 225 21.37 -27.49 -11.90
N LEU A 226 21.66 -26.52 -11.06
CA LEU A 226 20.78 -25.38 -10.79
C LEU A 226 20.50 -24.61 -12.09
N GLU A 227 21.54 -24.28 -12.83
CA GLU A 227 21.43 -23.58 -14.12
C GLU A 227 20.65 -24.39 -15.16
N ALA A 228 20.94 -25.67 -15.29
CA ALA A 228 20.24 -26.58 -16.23
C ALA A 228 18.74 -26.66 -15.87
N THR A 229 18.41 -26.79 -14.58
CA THR A 229 17.01 -26.84 -14.12
C THR A 229 16.28 -25.53 -14.45
N TRP A 230 16.87 -24.37 -14.11
CA TRP A 230 16.24 -23.08 -14.41
C TRP A 230 16.12 -22.83 -15.91
N ARG A 231 17.11 -23.19 -16.72
CA ARG A 231 17.04 -23.09 -18.18
C ARG A 231 15.86 -23.89 -18.72
N TRP A 232 15.68 -25.10 -18.23
CA TRP A 232 14.56 -25.96 -18.63
C TRP A 232 13.21 -25.34 -18.18
N LEU A 233 13.08 -24.93 -16.91
CA LEU A 233 11.87 -24.34 -16.36
C LEU A 233 11.47 -23.08 -17.12
N GLU A 234 12.41 -22.18 -17.43
CA GLU A 234 12.17 -20.96 -18.18
C GLU A 234 11.69 -21.24 -19.61
N ALA A 235 12.33 -22.17 -20.31
CA ALA A 235 11.94 -22.56 -21.67
C ALA A 235 10.54 -23.22 -21.69
N ARG A 236 10.30 -24.11 -20.75
CA ARG A 236 9.01 -24.82 -20.63
C ARG A 236 7.87 -23.86 -20.23
N ALA A 237 8.12 -22.93 -19.32
CA ALA A 237 7.18 -21.89 -18.93
C ALA A 237 6.80 -20.97 -20.11
N LEU A 238 7.80 -20.56 -20.90
CA LEU A 238 7.59 -19.75 -22.11
C LEU A 238 6.67 -20.46 -23.10
N GLN A 239 6.96 -21.73 -23.38
CA GLN A 239 6.13 -22.58 -24.23
C GLN A 239 4.72 -22.74 -23.64
N GLY A 240 4.60 -22.93 -22.32
CA GLY A 240 3.31 -23.04 -21.65
C GLY A 240 2.43 -21.79 -21.77
N ILE A 241 3.04 -20.60 -21.62
CA ILE A 241 2.38 -19.31 -21.85
C ILE A 241 1.90 -19.21 -23.31
N ALA A 242 2.78 -19.50 -24.26
CA ALA A 242 2.47 -19.44 -25.68
C ALA A 242 1.36 -20.43 -26.07
N ALA A 243 1.44 -21.67 -25.61
CA ALA A 243 0.45 -22.71 -25.85
C ALA A 243 -0.93 -22.32 -25.27
N THR A 244 -0.96 -21.67 -24.10
CA THR A 244 -2.20 -21.17 -23.51
C THR A 244 -2.84 -20.07 -24.37
N LEU A 245 -2.07 -19.07 -24.81
CA LEU A 245 -2.57 -18.02 -25.69
C LEU A 245 -3.05 -18.59 -27.05
N ASN A 246 -2.25 -19.48 -27.65
CA ASN A 246 -2.56 -20.10 -28.94
C ASN A 246 -3.84 -20.96 -28.88
N ARG A 247 -4.07 -21.69 -27.78
CA ARG A 247 -5.26 -22.53 -27.56
C ARG A 247 -6.56 -21.71 -27.59
N HIS A 248 -6.49 -20.42 -27.20
CA HIS A 248 -7.59 -19.46 -27.28
C HIS A 248 -7.67 -18.72 -28.63
N GLY A 249 -6.96 -19.18 -29.65
CA GLY A 249 -6.95 -18.58 -30.97
C GLY A 249 -6.19 -17.24 -31.05
N LEU A 250 -5.39 -16.92 -30.05
CA LEU A 250 -4.59 -15.71 -30.00
C LEU A 250 -3.21 -15.94 -30.62
N PHE A 251 -2.77 -14.97 -31.43
CA PHE A 251 -1.42 -14.95 -32.02
C PHE A 251 -1.11 -16.18 -32.89
N THR A 252 -2.09 -16.64 -33.62
CA THR A 252 -1.98 -17.78 -34.55
C THR A 252 -1.35 -17.40 -35.89
N THR A 253 -1.48 -16.13 -36.28
CA THR A 253 -0.91 -15.57 -37.52
C THR A 253 -0.42 -14.13 -37.30
N PRO A 254 0.65 -13.70 -38.01
CA PRO A 254 1.22 -12.36 -37.87
C PRO A 254 0.30 -11.21 -38.30
N GLU A 255 -0.69 -11.50 -39.14
CA GLU A 255 -1.59 -10.50 -39.73
C GLU A 255 -2.63 -10.00 -38.74
N ILE A 256 -2.91 -10.77 -37.68
CA ILE A 256 -3.99 -10.47 -36.75
C ILE A 256 -3.42 -9.78 -35.52
N ALA A 257 -3.85 -8.54 -35.28
CA ALA A 257 -3.59 -7.81 -34.06
C ALA A 257 -4.73 -7.99 -33.04
N HIS A 258 -4.37 -8.29 -31.79
CA HIS A 258 -5.33 -8.47 -30.71
C HIS A 258 -5.22 -7.31 -29.71
N ARG A 259 -6.35 -6.65 -29.42
CA ARG A 259 -6.44 -5.66 -28.35
C ARG A 259 -6.38 -6.32 -26.99
N PHE A 260 -5.82 -5.63 -25.98
CA PHE A 260 -5.72 -6.18 -24.62
C PHE A 260 -7.08 -6.66 -24.09
N SER A 261 -8.16 -5.90 -24.29
CA SER A 261 -9.52 -6.28 -23.87
C SER A 261 -9.99 -7.60 -24.50
N ALA A 262 -9.66 -7.84 -25.77
CA ALA A 262 -10.01 -9.09 -26.45
C ALA A 262 -9.21 -10.29 -25.88
N ILE A 263 -7.92 -10.06 -25.51
CA ILE A 263 -7.08 -11.09 -24.88
C ILE A 263 -7.63 -11.43 -23.49
N VAL A 264 -8.01 -10.41 -22.69
CA VAL A 264 -8.63 -10.60 -21.36
C VAL A 264 -9.92 -11.42 -21.49
N GLN A 265 -10.76 -11.08 -22.47
CA GLN A 265 -12.02 -11.80 -22.72
C GLN A 265 -11.78 -13.26 -23.15
N ALA A 266 -10.85 -13.50 -24.05
CA ALA A 266 -10.53 -14.84 -24.56
C ALA A 266 -10.07 -15.78 -23.42
N LEU A 267 -9.25 -15.27 -22.49
CA LEU A 267 -8.76 -16.02 -21.33
C LEU A 267 -9.73 -16.00 -20.14
N SER A 268 -10.84 -15.27 -20.20
CA SER A 268 -11.74 -15.01 -19.07
C SER A 268 -10.98 -14.51 -17.83
N ALA A 269 -9.94 -13.68 -18.05
CA ALA A 269 -9.03 -13.28 -17.00
C ALA A 269 -9.69 -12.29 -16.03
N GLN A 270 -9.69 -12.63 -14.72
CA GLN A 270 -10.18 -11.75 -13.66
C GLN A 270 -9.37 -10.45 -13.59
N ALA A 271 -9.95 -9.42 -13.01
CA ALA A 271 -9.31 -8.11 -12.83
C ALA A 271 -7.96 -8.21 -12.10
N SER A 272 -7.87 -9.06 -11.07
CA SER A 272 -6.64 -9.35 -10.31
C SER A 272 -5.50 -9.90 -11.18
N HIS A 273 -5.81 -10.66 -12.23
CA HIS A 273 -4.82 -11.31 -13.09
C HIS A 273 -4.47 -10.53 -14.37
N GLN A 274 -5.13 -9.39 -14.63
CA GLN A 274 -4.86 -8.60 -15.83
C GLN A 274 -3.43 -8.04 -15.85
N ARG A 275 -2.84 -7.73 -14.69
CA ARG A 275 -1.44 -7.31 -14.61
C ARG A 275 -0.50 -8.45 -15.00
N LEU A 276 -0.71 -9.64 -14.46
CA LEU A 276 0.05 -10.83 -14.85
C LEU A 276 -0.03 -11.08 -16.36
N LEU A 277 -1.22 -10.93 -16.94
CA LEU A 277 -1.40 -11.05 -18.39
C LEU A 277 -0.60 -10.00 -19.17
N ARG A 278 -0.54 -8.74 -18.70
CA ARG A 278 0.35 -7.73 -19.29
C ARG A 278 1.82 -8.12 -19.19
N GLN A 279 2.24 -8.68 -18.07
CA GLN A 279 3.60 -9.20 -17.90
C GLN A 279 3.91 -10.35 -18.86
N TRP A 280 2.95 -11.25 -19.14
CA TRP A 280 3.09 -12.29 -20.16
C TRP A 280 3.34 -11.69 -21.55
N LEU A 281 2.49 -10.73 -21.94
CA LEU A 281 2.62 -10.05 -23.24
C LEU A 281 3.93 -9.27 -23.34
N GLN A 282 4.33 -8.61 -22.27
CA GLN A 282 5.61 -7.90 -22.18
C GLN A 282 6.80 -8.86 -22.31
N CYS A 283 6.75 -9.99 -21.61
CA CYS A 283 7.76 -11.03 -21.67
C CYS A 283 7.96 -11.59 -23.10
N LEU A 284 6.86 -11.83 -23.82
CA LEU A 284 6.91 -12.27 -25.22
C LEU A 284 7.37 -11.14 -26.17
N THR A 285 7.06 -9.88 -25.84
CA THR A 285 7.51 -8.70 -26.62
C THR A 285 9.01 -8.48 -26.44
N GLU A 286 9.55 -8.58 -25.23
CA GLU A 286 10.99 -8.46 -24.92
C GLU A 286 11.82 -9.57 -25.64
N ARG A 287 11.20 -10.70 -25.93
CA ARG A 287 11.81 -11.80 -26.71
C ARG A 287 11.55 -11.71 -28.22
N GLU A 288 11.00 -10.58 -28.66
CA GLU A 288 10.66 -10.30 -30.07
C GLU A 288 9.65 -11.27 -30.72
N TRP A 289 8.88 -12.02 -29.92
CA TRP A 289 7.84 -12.93 -30.41
C TRP A 289 6.52 -12.19 -30.67
N LEU A 290 6.28 -11.14 -29.89
CA LEU A 290 5.19 -10.20 -30.11
C LEU A 290 5.71 -8.80 -30.45
N ILE A 291 4.89 -8.04 -31.16
CA ILE A 291 5.08 -6.63 -31.43
C ILE A 291 3.91 -5.90 -30.79
N ARG A 292 4.20 -4.89 -29.97
CA ARG A 292 3.17 -4.02 -29.40
C ARG A 292 2.92 -2.82 -30.34
N GLU A 293 1.64 -2.59 -30.67
CA GLU A 293 1.17 -1.47 -31.49
C GLU A 293 0.08 -0.72 -30.69
N GLY A 294 0.49 0.26 -29.86
CA GLY A 294 -0.41 0.94 -28.93
C GLY A 294 -0.98 -0.01 -27.87
N GLU A 295 -2.29 -0.20 -27.87
CA GLU A 295 -3.01 -1.13 -26.97
C GLU A 295 -3.32 -2.49 -27.64
N SER A 296 -2.63 -2.81 -28.72
CA SER A 296 -2.75 -4.08 -29.43
C SER A 296 -1.42 -4.78 -29.56
N TRP A 297 -1.45 -6.09 -29.70
CA TRP A 297 -0.28 -6.94 -29.94
C TRP A 297 -0.55 -7.83 -31.16
N ARG A 298 0.50 -8.10 -31.93
CA ARG A 298 0.52 -9.12 -32.97
C ARG A 298 1.78 -9.98 -32.84
N CYS A 299 1.74 -11.21 -33.32
CA CYS A 299 2.93 -12.05 -33.32
C CYS A 299 3.82 -11.78 -34.54
N ARG A 300 5.11 -12.00 -34.40
CA ARG A 300 6.06 -12.03 -35.53
C ARG A 300 6.03 -13.39 -36.24
N ILE A 301 5.91 -14.43 -35.45
CA ILE A 301 5.72 -15.83 -35.88
C ILE A 301 4.57 -16.41 -35.06
N PRO A 302 3.82 -17.37 -35.58
CA PRO A 302 2.79 -18.07 -34.82
C PRO A 302 3.32 -18.61 -33.50
N LEU A 303 2.60 -18.38 -32.39
CA LEU A 303 3.04 -18.86 -31.08
C LEU A 303 3.09 -20.41 -30.99
N SER A 304 2.45 -21.12 -31.91
CA SER A 304 2.57 -22.58 -32.06
C SER A 304 3.96 -23.04 -32.51
N GLU A 305 4.79 -22.12 -33.03
CA GLU A 305 6.15 -22.44 -33.50
C GLU A 305 7.20 -22.26 -32.40
N ILE A 306 6.81 -21.85 -31.18
CA ILE A 306 7.72 -21.77 -30.04
C ILE A 306 8.24 -23.16 -29.70
N PRO A 307 9.57 -23.41 -29.76
CA PRO A 307 10.13 -24.74 -29.60
C PRO A 307 9.96 -25.26 -28.16
N GLU A 308 9.81 -26.56 -28.04
CA GLU A 308 9.92 -27.23 -26.74
C GLU A 308 11.36 -27.18 -26.22
N PRO A 309 11.57 -27.32 -24.88
CA PRO A 309 12.90 -27.46 -24.33
C PRO A 309 13.62 -28.63 -25.00
N GLN A 310 14.82 -28.37 -25.54
CA GLN A 310 15.60 -29.40 -26.24
C GLN A 310 16.25 -30.41 -25.27
N GLU A 311 16.55 -29.96 -24.07
CA GLU A 311 17.17 -30.78 -23.01
C GLU A 311 16.11 -31.32 -22.07
N ALA A 312 16.36 -32.46 -21.45
CA ALA A 312 15.51 -33.01 -20.40
C ALA A 312 15.75 -32.25 -19.08
N CYS A 313 14.69 -32.11 -18.27
CA CYS A 313 14.84 -31.61 -16.92
C CYS A 313 15.78 -32.50 -16.09
N PRO A 314 16.71 -31.94 -15.29
CA PRO A 314 17.52 -32.74 -14.36
C PRO A 314 16.67 -33.62 -13.45
N GLN A 315 17.24 -34.78 -13.05
CA GLN A 315 16.48 -35.84 -12.37
C GLN A 315 16.52 -35.74 -10.84
N SER A 316 17.10 -34.70 -10.28
CA SER A 316 17.05 -34.51 -8.82
C SER A 316 15.61 -34.32 -8.31
N GLN A 317 15.39 -34.67 -7.06
CA GLN A 317 14.05 -34.64 -6.45
C GLN A 317 13.45 -33.22 -6.48
N TRP A 318 14.26 -32.18 -6.20
CA TRP A 318 13.81 -30.81 -6.19
C TRP A 318 13.50 -30.29 -7.59
N SER A 319 14.34 -30.59 -8.60
CA SER A 319 14.09 -30.17 -9.98
C SER A 319 12.84 -30.81 -10.56
N GLN A 320 12.62 -32.10 -10.30
CA GLN A 320 11.41 -32.82 -10.73
C GLN A 320 10.14 -32.28 -10.02
N ALA A 321 10.24 -31.93 -8.75
CA ALA A 321 9.11 -31.31 -8.03
C ALA A 321 8.70 -29.97 -8.67
N LEU A 322 9.67 -29.12 -9.03
CA LEU A 322 9.41 -27.85 -9.71
C LEU A 322 8.88 -28.05 -11.13
N ALA A 323 9.42 -29.01 -11.87
CA ALA A 323 8.93 -29.35 -13.20
C ALA A 323 7.47 -29.80 -13.17
N GLN A 324 7.11 -30.70 -12.26
CA GLN A 324 5.75 -31.21 -12.10
C GLN A 324 4.79 -30.08 -11.66
N TYR A 325 5.23 -29.19 -10.78
CA TYR A 325 4.45 -28.03 -10.38
C TYR A 325 4.17 -27.12 -11.58
N LEU A 326 5.19 -26.79 -12.37
CA LEU A 326 5.04 -25.98 -13.59
C LEU A 326 4.06 -26.61 -14.57
N GLU A 327 4.17 -27.91 -14.84
CA GLU A 327 3.23 -28.62 -15.71
C GLU A 327 1.80 -28.56 -15.20
N THR A 328 1.63 -28.69 -13.88
CA THR A 328 0.30 -28.58 -13.24
C THR A 328 -0.28 -27.17 -13.41
N CYS A 329 0.55 -26.12 -13.23
CA CYS A 329 0.12 -24.73 -13.45
C CYS A 329 -0.26 -24.49 -14.92
N ILE A 330 0.58 -24.92 -15.88
CA ILE A 330 0.33 -24.77 -17.32
C ILE A 330 -0.99 -25.46 -17.72
N ALA A 331 -1.24 -26.67 -17.24
CA ALA A 331 -2.48 -27.40 -17.51
C ALA A 331 -3.72 -26.69 -16.93
N ARG A 332 -3.54 -25.82 -15.93
CA ARG A 332 -4.61 -25.13 -15.23
C ARG A 332 -4.63 -23.61 -15.45
N HIS A 333 -3.87 -23.06 -16.40
CA HIS A 333 -3.83 -21.62 -16.67
C HIS A 333 -5.24 -21.01 -16.85
N ASP A 334 -6.14 -21.71 -17.56
CA ASP A 334 -7.51 -21.23 -17.80
C ASP A 334 -8.30 -21.13 -16.49
N ALA A 335 -8.17 -22.13 -15.62
CA ALA A 335 -8.82 -22.13 -14.31
C ALA A 335 -8.21 -21.11 -13.34
N LEU A 336 -6.89 -20.88 -13.44
CA LEU A 336 -6.19 -19.86 -12.67
C LEU A 336 -6.61 -18.44 -13.11
N PHE A 337 -6.64 -18.15 -14.41
CA PHE A 337 -7.08 -16.85 -14.92
C PHE A 337 -8.52 -16.53 -14.57
N SER A 338 -9.40 -17.52 -14.67
CA SER A 338 -10.83 -17.38 -14.33
C SER A 338 -11.12 -17.45 -12.81
N GLY A 339 -10.11 -17.69 -11.97
CA GLY A 339 -10.26 -17.81 -10.52
C GLY A 339 -10.98 -19.09 -10.06
N GLN A 340 -11.15 -20.08 -10.92
CA GLN A 340 -11.74 -21.37 -10.57
C GLN A 340 -10.76 -22.29 -9.83
N CYS A 341 -9.47 -21.97 -9.84
CA CYS A 341 -8.40 -22.69 -9.15
C CYS A 341 -7.58 -21.70 -8.32
N SER A 342 -7.34 -22.03 -7.05
CA SER A 342 -6.47 -21.24 -6.19
C SER A 342 -4.99 -21.54 -6.50
N PRO A 343 -4.15 -20.54 -6.79
CA PRO A 343 -2.71 -20.77 -6.98
C PRO A 343 -2.03 -21.26 -5.68
N LEU A 344 -2.55 -20.89 -4.52
CA LEU A 344 -2.03 -21.31 -3.22
C LEU A 344 -2.26 -22.82 -2.99
N GLU A 345 -3.40 -23.38 -3.42
CA GLU A 345 -3.65 -24.82 -3.33
C GLU A 345 -2.67 -25.64 -4.17
N LEU A 346 -2.21 -25.09 -5.30
CA LEU A 346 -1.21 -25.75 -6.13
C LEU A 346 0.20 -25.69 -5.52
N LEU A 347 0.52 -24.57 -4.88
CA LEU A 347 1.83 -24.35 -4.25
C LEU A 347 1.95 -25.08 -2.91
N PHE A 348 0.92 -25.01 -2.06
CA PHE A 348 0.90 -25.60 -0.72
C PHE A 348 0.08 -26.89 -0.71
N ASN A 349 0.58 -27.90 -1.45
CA ASN A 349 -0.03 -29.22 -1.42
C ASN A 349 0.25 -29.95 -0.09
N GLU A 350 -0.54 -30.97 0.22
CA GLU A 350 -0.44 -31.74 1.47
C GLU A 350 0.96 -32.33 1.75
N GLN A 351 1.80 -32.47 0.76
CA GLN A 351 3.14 -33.06 0.87
C GLN A 351 4.27 -32.01 0.93
N HIS A 352 3.97 -30.70 0.86
CA HIS A 352 4.94 -29.59 0.86
C HIS A 352 6.12 -29.72 -0.14
N ARG A 353 6.06 -30.63 -1.11
CA ARG A 353 7.18 -30.94 -2.01
C ARG A 353 7.63 -29.75 -2.83
N VAL A 354 6.70 -28.92 -3.28
CA VAL A 354 6.99 -27.74 -4.11
C VAL A 354 7.66 -26.66 -3.28
N THR A 355 7.12 -26.37 -2.10
CA THR A 355 7.66 -25.36 -1.20
C THR A 355 9.02 -25.75 -0.63
N ASP A 356 9.22 -27.05 -0.33
CA ASP A 356 10.52 -27.58 0.07
C ASP A 356 11.54 -27.44 -1.07
N ALA A 357 11.16 -27.78 -2.30
CA ALA A 357 12.01 -27.63 -3.48
C ALA A 357 12.37 -26.16 -3.76
N LEU A 358 11.43 -25.21 -3.55
CA LEU A 358 11.67 -23.78 -3.74
C LEU A 358 12.51 -23.17 -2.63
N TYR A 359 12.25 -23.52 -1.37
CA TYR A 359 12.73 -22.74 -0.22
C TYR A 359 13.75 -23.48 0.64
N ARG A 360 13.98 -24.80 0.43
CA ARG A 360 14.86 -25.60 1.26
C ARG A 360 15.85 -26.46 0.48
N ASP A 361 15.36 -27.27 -0.46
CA ASP A 361 16.10 -28.42 -1.00
C ASP A 361 16.98 -28.10 -2.21
N ASN A 362 16.65 -27.04 -2.96
CA ASN A 362 17.53 -26.63 -4.05
C ASN A 362 18.85 -26.05 -3.53
N PRO A 363 19.95 -26.16 -4.29
CA PRO A 363 21.28 -25.73 -3.84
C PRO A 363 21.37 -24.26 -3.45
N ALA A 364 20.61 -23.38 -4.13
CA ALA A 364 20.61 -21.95 -3.83
C ALA A 364 19.97 -21.67 -2.46
N SER A 365 18.74 -22.17 -2.24
CA SER A 365 18.03 -21.97 -0.98
C SER A 365 18.73 -22.64 0.20
N ALA A 366 19.27 -23.86 0.01
CA ALA A 366 20.06 -24.54 1.04
C ALA A 366 21.30 -23.72 1.44
N CYS A 367 21.99 -23.14 0.47
CA CYS A 367 23.16 -22.28 0.68
C CYS A 367 22.77 -21.00 1.42
N LEU A 368 21.74 -20.29 0.95
CA LEU A 368 21.27 -19.03 1.52
C LEU A 368 20.72 -19.22 2.94
N ASN A 369 19.92 -20.26 3.20
CA ASN A 369 19.44 -20.57 4.55
C ASN A 369 20.59 -20.86 5.52
N ARG A 370 21.62 -21.59 5.08
CA ARG A 370 22.83 -21.84 5.87
C ARG A 370 23.55 -20.54 6.22
N TYR A 371 23.70 -19.61 5.27
CA TYR A 371 24.38 -18.34 5.50
C TYR A 371 23.56 -17.41 6.35
N THR A 372 22.23 -17.37 6.16
CA THR A 372 21.31 -16.68 7.06
C THR A 372 21.51 -17.15 8.50
N ALA A 373 21.61 -18.45 8.71
CA ALA A 373 21.85 -19.04 10.04
C ALA A 373 23.24 -18.68 10.62
N GLN A 374 24.29 -18.69 9.81
CA GLN A 374 25.64 -18.30 10.23
C GLN A 374 25.72 -16.84 10.63
N ILE A 375 25.13 -15.94 9.84
CA ILE A 375 25.10 -14.51 10.14
C ILE A 375 24.24 -14.24 11.39
N ALA A 376 23.10 -14.92 11.55
CA ALA A 376 22.29 -14.80 12.75
C ALA A 376 23.06 -15.20 14.02
N ALA A 377 23.84 -16.29 13.95
CA ALA A 377 24.70 -16.72 15.06
C ALA A 377 25.81 -15.70 15.34
N LEU A 378 26.46 -15.15 14.29
CA LEU A 378 27.49 -14.12 14.44
C LEU A 378 26.94 -12.85 15.10
N CYS A 379 25.72 -12.44 14.74
CA CYS A 379 25.06 -11.28 15.32
C CYS A 379 24.77 -11.45 16.82
N SER A 380 24.87 -12.64 17.38
CA SER A 380 24.57 -12.92 18.80
C SER A 380 23.25 -12.29 19.28
N ALA A 381 22.25 -12.26 18.37
CA ALA A 381 20.97 -11.59 18.59
C ALA A 381 20.20 -12.24 19.74
N GLU A 382 19.78 -11.44 20.73
CA GLU A 382 18.93 -11.91 21.83
C GLU A 382 17.46 -11.98 21.41
N ARG A 383 17.05 -11.13 20.45
CA ARG A 383 15.66 -11.05 19.98
C ARG A 383 15.65 -11.04 18.46
N ILE A 384 15.09 -12.11 17.90
CA ILE A 384 14.95 -12.28 16.46
C ILE A 384 13.46 -12.24 16.07
N LEU A 385 13.14 -11.48 15.03
CA LEU A 385 11.85 -11.51 14.35
C LEU A 385 12.04 -12.14 12.97
N GLU A 386 11.32 -13.18 12.66
CA GLU A 386 11.21 -13.69 11.29
C GLU A 386 9.85 -13.29 10.71
N VAL A 387 9.89 -12.62 9.58
CA VAL A 387 8.71 -12.10 8.87
C VAL A 387 8.44 -12.98 7.65
N GLY A 388 7.21 -13.49 7.51
CA GLY A 388 6.83 -14.39 6.43
C GLY A 388 7.57 -15.72 6.51
N ALA A 389 7.60 -16.32 7.69
CA ALA A 389 8.40 -17.53 7.96
C ALA A 389 7.92 -18.79 7.23
N GLY A 390 6.67 -18.81 6.74
CA GLY A 390 6.11 -19.84 5.87
C GLY A 390 6.28 -21.25 6.41
N THR A 391 6.90 -22.12 5.63
CA THR A 391 7.15 -23.52 5.98
C THR A 391 8.33 -23.72 6.94
N ALA A 392 8.87 -22.66 7.51
CA ALA A 392 10.00 -22.69 8.44
C ALA A 392 11.31 -23.25 7.84
N ALA A 393 11.53 -23.02 6.56
CA ALA A 393 12.73 -23.47 5.86
C ALA A 393 14.00 -22.76 6.37
N THR A 394 13.88 -21.49 6.73
CA THR A 394 14.95 -20.67 7.30
C THR A 394 14.99 -20.76 8.83
N THR A 395 13.81 -20.82 9.48
CA THR A 395 13.68 -20.92 10.95
C THR A 395 14.51 -22.06 11.52
N ALA A 396 14.39 -23.26 10.98
CA ALA A 396 15.05 -24.45 11.53
C ALA A 396 16.59 -24.34 11.56
N PRO A 397 17.30 -23.95 10.48
CA PRO A 397 18.74 -23.74 10.52
C PRO A 397 19.16 -22.57 11.44
N VAL A 398 18.37 -21.48 11.51
CA VAL A 398 18.67 -20.36 12.41
C VAL A 398 18.56 -20.78 13.87
N LEU A 399 17.47 -21.43 14.29
CA LEU A 399 17.30 -21.97 15.65
C LEU A 399 18.43 -22.92 16.03
N LYS A 400 18.84 -23.80 15.09
CA LYS A 400 19.97 -24.72 15.32
C LYS A 400 21.28 -23.99 15.54
N ALA A 401 21.56 -22.94 14.76
CA ALA A 401 22.81 -22.18 14.84
C ALA A 401 22.90 -21.29 16.09
N THR A 402 21.77 -20.87 16.63
CA THR A 402 21.67 -19.92 17.73
C THR A 402 21.30 -20.58 19.08
N ARG A 403 21.28 -21.91 19.17
CA ARG A 403 20.84 -22.69 20.36
C ARG A 403 21.57 -22.34 21.69
N ASN A 404 22.80 -21.89 21.60
CA ASN A 404 23.63 -21.61 22.78
C ASN A 404 23.48 -20.17 23.32
N THR A 405 22.62 -19.36 22.70
CA THR A 405 22.32 -17.99 23.12
C THR A 405 20.99 -17.93 23.86
N ARG A 406 20.88 -17.03 24.87
CA ARG A 406 19.58 -16.70 25.49
C ARG A 406 18.78 -15.88 24.50
N GLN A 407 18.05 -16.56 23.64
CA GLN A 407 17.37 -15.96 22.49
C GLN A 407 15.86 -16.08 22.64
N SER A 408 15.14 -15.04 22.27
CA SER A 408 13.72 -15.12 21.93
C SER A 408 13.56 -15.03 20.42
N TYR A 409 12.79 -15.93 19.84
CA TYR A 409 12.51 -16.02 18.42
C TYR A 409 11.04 -15.81 18.15
N HIS A 410 10.69 -14.76 17.41
CA HIS A 410 9.32 -14.51 16.99
C HIS A 410 9.13 -15.00 15.56
N PHE A 411 8.46 -16.13 15.43
CA PHE A 411 8.00 -16.67 14.16
C PHE A 411 6.71 -15.97 13.75
N THR A 412 6.72 -15.26 12.61
CA THR A 412 5.52 -14.54 12.16
C THR A 412 5.20 -14.81 10.70
N ASP A 413 3.91 -14.89 10.42
CA ASP A 413 3.39 -15.06 9.08
C ASP A 413 1.97 -14.46 8.97
N VAL A 414 1.49 -14.21 7.76
CA VAL A 414 0.12 -13.78 7.50
C VAL A 414 -0.88 -14.96 7.64
N SER A 415 -0.41 -16.18 7.50
CA SER A 415 -1.19 -17.42 7.54
C SER A 415 -1.21 -18.05 8.91
N ALA A 416 -2.39 -18.18 9.51
CA ALA A 416 -2.59 -18.92 10.76
C ALA A 416 -2.23 -20.42 10.62
N GLN A 417 -2.34 -20.99 9.42
CA GLN A 417 -1.97 -22.38 9.17
C GLN A 417 -0.47 -22.59 9.38
N PHE A 418 0.40 -21.73 8.81
CA PHE A 418 1.85 -21.83 9.02
C PHE A 418 2.24 -21.67 10.49
N LEU A 419 1.54 -20.81 11.23
CA LEU A 419 1.76 -20.69 12.67
C LEU A 419 1.43 -22.00 13.43
N ASN A 420 0.36 -22.69 13.04
CA ASN A 420 -0.05 -23.95 13.66
C ASN A 420 0.95 -25.08 13.33
N ASP A 421 1.38 -25.18 12.07
CA ASP A 421 2.35 -26.17 11.62
C ASP A 421 3.71 -25.95 12.32
N ALA A 422 4.12 -24.67 12.46
CA ALA A 422 5.35 -24.30 13.16
C ALA A 422 5.24 -24.63 14.67
N ARG A 423 4.11 -24.36 15.33
CA ARG A 423 3.90 -24.75 16.75
C ARG A 423 4.02 -26.27 16.93
N ALA A 424 3.47 -27.04 16.02
CA ALA A 424 3.59 -28.50 16.08
C ALA A 424 5.04 -28.97 15.86
N ARG A 425 5.74 -28.32 14.91
CA ARG A 425 7.13 -28.66 14.56
C ARG A 425 8.15 -28.29 15.63
N PHE A 426 7.97 -27.16 16.28
CA PHE A 426 8.92 -26.61 17.26
C PHE A 426 8.36 -26.62 18.70
N HIS A 427 7.51 -27.60 19.02
CA HIS A 427 6.85 -27.68 20.34
C HIS A 427 7.86 -27.79 21.52
N ASP A 428 9.05 -28.30 21.28
CA ASP A 428 10.13 -28.41 22.28
C ASP A 428 10.99 -27.14 22.40
N GLU A 429 10.81 -26.14 21.50
CA GLU A 429 11.63 -24.92 21.48
C GLU A 429 10.91 -23.77 22.21
N SER A 430 11.04 -23.76 23.55
CA SER A 430 10.31 -22.81 24.43
C SER A 430 10.62 -21.33 24.18
N GLN A 431 11.72 -21.01 23.48
CA GLN A 431 12.11 -19.65 23.10
C GLN A 431 11.34 -19.11 21.88
N VAL A 432 10.56 -19.95 21.19
CA VAL A 432 9.83 -19.55 19.99
C VAL A 432 8.41 -19.09 20.34
N SER A 433 8.07 -17.90 19.93
CA SER A 433 6.71 -17.34 20.00
C SER A 433 6.14 -17.14 18.59
N TYR A 434 4.82 -17.10 18.47
CA TYR A 434 4.13 -17.10 17.19
C TYR A 434 3.07 -16.01 17.14
N ALA A 435 3.09 -15.18 16.10
CA ALA A 435 2.09 -14.14 15.87
C ALA A 435 1.75 -13.97 14.40
N LEU A 436 0.52 -13.53 14.12
CA LEU A 436 0.15 -13.05 12.79
C LEU A 436 0.86 -11.71 12.53
N PHE A 437 1.44 -11.58 11.35
CA PHE A 437 2.08 -10.36 10.92
C PHE A 437 1.90 -10.15 9.41
N ASP A 438 1.21 -9.07 9.03
CA ASP A 438 1.04 -8.67 7.65
C ASP A 438 1.93 -7.45 7.35
N ILE A 439 2.91 -7.62 6.47
CA ILE A 439 3.86 -6.56 6.07
C ILE A 439 3.18 -5.36 5.40
N ASN A 440 1.96 -5.52 4.93
CA ASN A 440 1.18 -4.49 4.25
C ASN A 440 0.28 -3.68 5.20
N GLN A 441 0.09 -4.14 6.44
CA GLN A 441 -0.68 -3.43 7.45
C GLN A 441 0.18 -2.46 8.27
N PRO A 442 -0.40 -1.38 8.81
CA PRO A 442 0.26 -0.55 9.80
C PRO A 442 0.70 -1.37 11.02
N LEU A 443 1.83 -1.00 11.63
CA LEU A 443 2.28 -1.65 12.85
C LEU A 443 1.34 -1.36 14.01
N ASP A 444 0.81 -2.41 14.60
CA ASP A 444 0.11 -2.33 15.87
C ASP A 444 1.10 -2.57 17.03
N PHE A 445 1.55 -1.48 17.65
CA PHE A 445 2.45 -1.56 18.81
C PHE A 445 1.75 -2.07 20.09
N THR A 446 0.42 -2.23 20.08
CA THR A 446 -0.28 -2.87 21.21
C THR A 446 -0.23 -4.39 21.09
N ALA A 447 -0.27 -4.91 19.88
CA ALA A 447 -0.09 -6.33 19.57
C ALA A 447 1.40 -6.74 19.57
N HIS A 448 2.31 -5.79 19.31
CA HIS A 448 3.77 -5.98 19.34
C HIS A 448 4.42 -5.03 20.35
N PRO A 449 4.09 -5.14 21.67
CA PRO A 449 4.62 -4.24 22.70
C PRO A 449 6.14 -4.34 22.86
N GLU A 450 6.72 -5.35 22.26
CA GLU A 450 8.12 -5.70 22.37
C GLU A 450 8.96 -5.22 21.17
N ALA A 451 8.71 -4.05 20.61
CA ALA A 451 9.63 -3.43 19.68
C ALA A 451 11.07 -3.43 20.28
N GLY A 452 12.07 -3.67 19.45
CA GLY A 452 13.47 -3.74 19.92
C GLY A 452 14.11 -5.08 19.62
N TYR A 453 13.93 -5.53 18.36
CA TYR A 453 14.64 -6.68 17.83
C TYR A 453 16.09 -6.33 17.49
N ASP A 454 16.98 -7.26 17.74
CA ASP A 454 18.38 -7.15 17.32
C ASP A 454 18.53 -7.54 15.85
N LEU A 455 17.70 -8.50 15.41
CA LEU A 455 17.71 -9.02 14.06
C LEU A 455 16.27 -9.22 13.55
N ILE A 456 16.02 -8.76 12.32
CA ILE A 456 14.84 -9.15 11.54
C ILE A 456 15.31 -9.98 10.35
N VAL A 457 14.68 -11.13 10.14
CA VAL A 457 14.92 -12.03 9.02
C VAL A 457 13.69 -12.01 8.12
N ALA A 458 13.90 -11.76 6.84
CA ALA A 458 12.84 -11.72 5.82
C ALA A 458 13.33 -12.46 4.57
N VAL A 459 12.76 -13.65 4.30
CA VAL A 459 13.22 -14.54 3.23
C VAL A 459 12.08 -14.76 2.24
N ASN A 460 12.25 -14.27 1.01
CA ASN A 460 11.27 -14.37 -0.08
C ASN A 460 9.86 -13.92 0.35
N VAL A 461 9.77 -12.74 0.96
CA VAL A 461 8.52 -12.15 1.47
C VAL A 461 8.36 -10.67 1.13
N LEU A 462 9.45 -9.91 1.04
CA LEU A 462 9.36 -8.45 0.88
C LEU A 462 8.98 -8.02 -0.55
N HIS A 463 9.13 -8.92 -1.52
CA HIS A 463 8.62 -8.69 -2.88
C HIS A 463 7.08 -8.58 -2.91
N ASP A 464 6.38 -9.17 -1.93
CA ASP A 464 4.92 -9.08 -1.77
C ASP A 464 4.47 -7.76 -1.10
N ALA A 465 5.42 -6.91 -0.69
CA ALA A 465 5.07 -5.61 -0.15
C ALA A 465 4.37 -4.73 -1.20
N SER A 466 3.21 -4.19 -0.86
CA SER A 466 2.51 -3.22 -1.73
C SER A 466 3.34 -1.95 -1.95
N HIS A 467 4.09 -1.50 -0.93
CA HIS A 467 5.02 -0.37 -0.96
C HIS A 467 6.31 -0.72 -0.24
N VAL A 468 7.29 -1.24 -0.97
CA VAL A 468 8.52 -1.82 -0.39
C VAL A 468 9.26 -0.85 0.54
N VAL A 469 9.43 0.43 0.16
CA VAL A 469 10.11 1.42 1.00
C VAL A 469 9.35 1.69 2.30
N GLN A 470 8.02 1.72 2.26
CA GLN A 470 7.20 1.91 3.47
C GLN A 470 7.30 0.69 4.38
N THR A 471 7.21 -0.51 3.82
CA THR A 471 7.39 -1.76 4.58
C THR A 471 8.76 -1.79 5.26
N LEU A 472 9.84 -1.45 4.54
CA LEU A 472 11.18 -1.36 5.13
C LEU A 472 11.26 -0.33 6.27
N ARG A 473 10.63 0.84 6.12
CA ARG A 473 10.55 1.84 7.20
C ARG A 473 9.81 1.32 8.42
N ARG A 474 8.74 0.53 8.24
CA ARG A 474 8.03 -0.15 9.34
C ARG A 474 8.93 -1.14 10.06
N LEU A 475 9.61 -2.01 9.32
CA LEU A 475 10.55 -2.97 9.90
C LEU A 475 11.68 -2.27 10.67
N LYS A 476 12.16 -1.10 10.17
CA LYS A 476 13.15 -0.28 10.88
C LYS A 476 12.65 0.16 12.27
N LEU A 477 11.37 0.48 12.42
CA LEU A 477 10.78 0.86 13.72
C LEU A 477 10.81 -0.28 14.74
N LEU A 478 10.80 -1.53 14.29
CA LEU A 478 10.87 -2.71 15.15
C LEU A 478 12.30 -3.02 15.60
N LEU A 479 13.33 -2.53 14.90
CA LEU A 479 14.72 -2.77 15.22
C LEU A 479 15.24 -1.83 16.32
N LYS A 480 16.18 -2.35 17.12
CA LYS A 480 17.05 -1.52 17.97
C LYS A 480 17.98 -0.66 17.10
N ALA A 481 18.53 0.40 17.68
CA ALA A 481 19.66 1.09 17.06
C ALA A 481 20.81 0.09 16.86
N GLY A 482 21.38 0.05 15.64
CA GLY A 482 22.37 -0.94 15.24
C GLY A 482 21.84 -2.34 14.95
N GLY A 483 20.57 -2.60 15.17
CA GLY A 483 19.91 -3.84 14.76
C GLY A 483 19.98 -4.04 13.26
N ARG A 484 19.90 -5.27 12.82
CA ARG A 484 20.06 -5.64 11.41
C ARG A 484 18.78 -6.19 10.81
N LEU A 485 18.55 -5.82 9.56
CA LEU A 485 17.58 -6.46 8.67
C LEU A 485 18.35 -7.36 7.71
N MET A 486 18.05 -8.63 7.72
CA MET A 486 18.58 -9.62 6.80
C MET A 486 17.49 -10.04 5.82
N ILE A 487 17.78 -9.88 4.54
CA ILE A 487 16.85 -10.13 3.45
C ILE A 487 17.46 -11.19 2.54
N VAL A 488 16.67 -12.18 2.18
CA VAL A 488 16.97 -13.08 1.05
C VAL A 488 15.84 -12.93 0.05
N GLU A 489 16.18 -12.54 -1.18
CA GLU A 489 15.17 -12.30 -2.20
C GLU A 489 15.61 -12.76 -3.58
N ALA A 490 14.64 -13.18 -4.39
CA ALA A 490 14.84 -13.38 -5.82
C ALA A 490 15.15 -12.04 -6.47
N THR A 491 16.25 -11.98 -7.22
CA THR A 491 16.74 -10.73 -7.83
C THR A 491 16.75 -10.79 -9.35
N GLU A 492 16.24 -11.86 -9.91
CA GLU A 492 16.02 -11.96 -11.35
C GLU A 492 14.66 -11.41 -11.73
N ARG A 493 14.68 -10.31 -12.51
CA ARG A 493 13.46 -9.54 -12.85
C ARG A 493 12.56 -10.19 -13.89
N ASN A 494 13.01 -11.19 -14.62
CA ASN A 494 12.35 -11.71 -15.82
C ASN A 494 12.13 -13.22 -15.79
N SER A 495 11.89 -13.81 -14.63
CA SER A 495 11.62 -15.23 -14.53
C SER A 495 10.27 -15.60 -15.17
N VAL A 496 10.32 -16.31 -16.29
CA VAL A 496 9.13 -16.81 -16.98
C VAL A 496 8.46 -17.91 -16.17
N PHE A 497 9.25 -18.71 -15.46
CA PHE A 497 8.72 -19.69 -14.50
C PHE A 497 7.79 -19.01 -13.49
N GLN A 498 8.21 -17.90 -12.90
CA GLN A 498 7.35 -17.15 -11.97
C GLN A 498 6.06 -16.68 -12.66
N LEU A 499 6.15 -16.14 -13.86
CA LEU A 499 4.99 -15.66 -14.61
C LEU A 499 4.00 -16.79 -14.93
N ALA A 500 4.48 -18.00 -15.22
CA ALA A 500 3.65 -19.13 -15.60
C ALA A 500 3.14 -19.96 -14.39
N SER A 501 3.57 -19.62 -13.16
CA SER A 501 3.25 -20.40 -11.96
C SER A 501 2.86 -19.50 -10.79
N VAL A 502 3.78 -19.16 -9.88
CA VAL A 502 3.51 -18.37 -8.68
C VAL A 502 3.00 -16.95 -8.95
N GLY A 503 3.18 -16.42 -10.16
CA GLY A 503 2.69 -15.11 -10.58
C GLY A 503 1.17 -14.91 -10.46
N PHE A 504 0.40 -15.98 -10.37
CA PHE A 504 -1.04 -15.94 -10.09
C PHE A 504 -1.35 -15.63 -8.61
N ILE A 505 -0.37 -15.70 -7.71
CA ILE A 505 -0.53 -15.29 -6.31
C ILE A 505 -0.64 -13.76 -6.27
N GLU A 506 -1.64 -13.26 -5.57
CA GLU A 506 -2.00 -11.83 -5.54
C GLU A 506 -0.84 -10.93 -5.10
N GLY A 507 0.01 -11.37 -4.16
CA GLY A 507 1.18 -10.64 -3.67
C GLY A 507 2.13 -10.22 -4.79
N LEU A 508 2.40 -11.11 -5.74
CA LEU A 508 3.28 -10.84 -6.89
C LEU A 508 2.72 -9.86 -7.93
N SER A 509 1.45 -9.51 -7.84
CA SER A 509 0.80 -8.51 -8.69
C SER A 509 0.25 -7.31 -7.91
N GLY A 510 0.26 -7.37 -6.56
CA GLY A 510 -0.35 -6.40 -5.65
C GLY A 510 0.47 -5.13 -5.39
N TYR A 511 1.70 -5.02 -5.89
CA TYR A 511 2.55 -3.85 -5.66
C TYR A 511 1.95 -2.57 -6.26
N ARG A 512 2.11 -1.44 -5.51
CA ARG A 512 1.51 -0.13 -5.81
C ARG A 512 2.55 1.00 -5.84
N ASP A 513 3.83 0.65 -5.76
CA ASP A 513 4.96 1.57 -5.76
C ASP A 513 5.60 1.74 -7.16
N PHE A 514 6.83 2.22 -7.21
CA PHE A 514 7.58 2.47 -8.44
C PHE A 514 7.71 1.25 -9.37
N ARG A 515 7.59 0.01 -8.85
CA ARG A 515 7.61 -1.23 -9.64
C ARG A 515 6.48 -1.31 -10.67
N ARG A 516 5.41 -0.53 -10.48
CA ARG A 516 4.31 -0.41 -11.47
C ARG A 516 4.77 0.16 -12.81
N ARG A 517 5.82 0.99 -12.82
CA ARG A 517 6.32 1.59 -14.07
C ARG A 517 6.86 0.53 -15.02
N ASP A 518 7.57 -0.43 -14.47
CA ASP A 518 8.25 -1.48 -15.24
C ASP A 518 7.45 -2.78 -15.31
N GLU A 519 6.31 -2.86 -14.60
CA GLU A 519 5.47 -4.06 -14.43
C GLU A 519 6.27 -5.28 -13.92
N LYS A 520 7.30 -5.07 -13.10
CA LYS A 520 8.19 -6.13 -12.59
C LYS A 520 8.16 -6.19 -11.07
N PRO A 521 7.71 -7.32 -10.47
CA PRO A 521 7.62 -7.44 -9.01
C PRO A 521 8.99 -7.52 -8.33
N MET A 522 9.96 -8.19 -8.96
CA MET A 522 11.28 -8.44 -8.39
C MET A 522 12.22 -7.25 -8.59
N LEU A 523 13.01 -6.97 -7.57
CA LEU A 523 14.06 -5.95 -7.60
C LEU A 523 15.42 -6.60 -7.85
N THR A 524 16.28 -5.94 -8.62
CA THR A 524 17.68 -6.35 -8.74
C THR A 524 18.42 -6.14 -7.42
N ARG A 525 19.62 -6.69 -7.27
CA ARG A 525 20.46 -6.48 -6.09
C ARG A 525 20.70 -4.99 -5.82
N SER A 526 21.07 -4.23 -6.86
CA SER A 526 21.29 -2.78 -6.75
C SER A 526 20.02 -2.03 -6.36
N ALA A 527 18.86 -2.37 -6.94
CA ALA A 527 17.58 -1.76 -6.59
C ALA A 527 17.19 -2.05 -5.12
N TRP A 528 17.46 -3.26 -4.60
CA TRP A 528 17.29 -3.56 -3.18
C TRP A 528 18.18 -2.68 -2.30
N GLN A 529 19.45 -2.48 -2.67
CA GLN A 529 20.34 -1.59 -1.92
C GLN A 529 19.85 -0.13 -1.93
N GLU A 530 19.31 0.34 -3.06
CA GLU A 530 18.74 1.69 -3.18
C GLU A 530 17.50 1.87 -2.28
N VAL A 531 16.55 0.93 -2.29
CA VAL A 531 15.34 1.04 -1.46
C VAL A 531 15.65 0.91 0.04
N LEU A 532 16.68 0.15 0.40
CA LEU A 532 17.18 0.08 1.78
C LEU A 532 17.71 1.44 2.24
N VAL A 533 18.54 2.10 1.42
CA VAL A 533 19.02 3.45 1.70
C VAL A 533 17.87 4.46 1.76
N GLN A 534 16.90 4.40 0.85
CA GLN A 534 15.71 5.25 0.87
C GLN A 534 14.85 5.04 2.13
N ALA A 535 14.86 3.84 2.68
CA ALA A 535 14.19 3.52 3.94
C ALA A 535 15.00 3.94 5.17
N GLY A 536 16.25 4.40 4.99
CA GLY A 536 17.15 4.87 6.05
C GLY A 536 17.95 3.75 6.71
N PHE A 537 18.27 2.68 5.97
CA PHE A 537 19.23 1.65 6.37
C PHE A 537 20.61 1.94 5.79
N ALA A 538 21.65 1.45 6.46
CA ALA A 538 23.00 1.36 5.93
C ALA A 538 23.26 -0.06 5.41
N ASN A 539 23.64 -0.18 4.11
CA ASN A 539 23.99 -1.48 3.53
C ASN A 539 25.32 -1.97 4.09
N GLU A 540 25.39 -3.21 4.57
CA GLU A 540 26.60 -3.83 5.12
C GLU A 540 27.09 -5.00 4.26
N LEU A 541 26.17 -5.82 3.74
CA LEU A 541 26.50 -6.99 2.93
C LEU A 541 25.49 -7.15 1.80
N ALA A 542 25.97 -7.50 0.62
CA ALA A 542 25.16 -8.01 -0.49
C ALA A 542 25.91 -9.19 -1.12
N TRP A 543 25.40 -10.40 -0.97
CA TRP A 543 26.06 -11.62 -1.43
C TRP A 543 25.09 -12.47 -2.29
N PRO A 544 25.57 -13.04 -3.40
CA PRO A 544 26.85 -12.80 -4.06
C PRO A 544 27.05 -11.35 -4.49
N ALA A 545 28.33 -10.94 -4.70
CA ALA A 545 28.67 -9.56 -5.00
C ALA A 545 28.26 -9.11 -6.42
N GLN A 546 28.10 -10.06 -7.34
CA GLN A 546 27.71 -9.79 -8.73
C GLN A 546 26.24 -9.39 -8.79
N GLU A 547 25.87 -8.52 -9.73
CA GLU A 547 24.47 -8.13 -9.97
C GLU A 547 23.63 -9.31 -10.45
N SER A 548 24.17 -10.12 -11.33
CA SER A 548 23.57 -11.40 -11.74
C SER A 548 24.14 -12.53 -10.89
N SER A 549 23.30 -13.07 -10.02
CA SER A 549 23.68 -14.16 -9.12
C SER A 549 23.49 -15.52 -9.80
N PRO A 550 24.47 -16.44 -9.73
CA PRO A 550 24.26 -17.82 -10.17
C PRO A 550 23.18 -18.55 -9.33
N LEU A 551 22.85 -18.01 -8.16
CA LEU A 551 21.76 -18.49 -7.30
C LEU A 551 20.39 -17.89 -7.66
N ARG A 552 20.34 -16.90 -8.56
CA ARG A 552 19.16 -16.09 -8.93
C ARG A 552 18.54 -15.33 -7.75
N GLN A 553 19.20 -15.36 -6.61
CA GLN A 553 18.81 -14.72 -5.35
C GLN A 553 20.03 -14.04 -4.73
N HIS A 554 19.77 -13.08 -3.84
CA HIS A 554 20.79 -12.43 -3.04
C HIS A 554 20.41 -12.44 -1.57
N LEU A 555 21.41 -12.57 -0.73
CA LEU A 555 21.37 -12.26 0.70
C LEU A 555 21.87 -10.83 0.90
N LEU A 556 21.07 -10.00 1.54
CA LEU A 556 21.40 -8.62 1.88
C LEU A 556 21.33 -8.46 3.39
N VAL A 557 22.29 -7.75 3.94
CA VAL A 557 22.28 -7.35 5.35
C VAL A 557 22.39 -5.84 5.41
N ALA A 558 21.47 -5.21 6.12
CA ALA A 558 21.43 -3.78 6.28
C ALA A 558 21.22 -3.40 7.74
N ARG A 559 21.99 -2.43 8.22
CA ARG A 559 21.96 -1.96 9.60
C ARG A 559 20.98 -0.82 9.76
N SER A 560 20.15 -0.90 10.80
CA SER A 560 19.31 0.20 11.23
C SER A 560 20.14 1.19 12.04
N PRO A 561 20.19 2.48 11.68
CA PRO A 561 20.80 3.50 12.53
C PRO A 561 20.03 3.66 13.86
N GLY A 562 18.84 3.08 13.94
CA GLY A 562 17.93 3.26 15.03
C GLY A 562 16.93 4.38 14.73
N VAL A 563 15.86 4.39 15.49
CA VAL A 563 14.91 5.49 15.56
C VAL A 563 14.98 6.00 16.99
N ASN A 564 15.15 7.30 17.15
CA ASN A 564 15.04 7.93 18.46
C ASN A 564 13.73 7.49 19.12
N ARG A 565 13.84 6.81 20.27
CA ARG A 565 12.66 6.45 21.05
C ARG A 565 12.53 7.50 22.13
N PRO A 566 11.49 8.36 22.08
CA PRO A 566 11.33 9.30 23.14
C PRO A 566 11.05 8.52 24.42
N ASP A 567 11.74 8.86 25.48
CA ASP A 567 11.23 8.53 26.80
C ASP A 567 9.88 9.22 26.96
N LYS A 568 8.80 8.43 26.86
CA LYS A 568 7.41 8.94 26.96
C LYS A 568 7.22 9.79 28.20
N LYS A 569 7.93 9.46 29.31
CA LYS A 569 7.92 10.24 30.54
C LYS A 569 8.65 11.57 30.38
N ALA A 570 9.70 11.62 29.57
CA ALA A 570 10.42 12.87 29.31
C ALA A 570 9.62 13.82 28.43
N VAL A 571 9.01 13.32 27.35
CA VAL A 571 8.08 14.12 26.50
C VAL A 571 6.91 14.62 27.32
N SER A 572 6.29 13.76 28.14
CA SER A 572 5.19 14.16 29.01
C SER A 572 5.60 15.26 29.99
N ARG A 573 6.76 15.12 30.65
CA ARG A 573 7.30 16.16 31.55
C ARG A 573 7.59 17.47 30.82
N TYR A 574 8.17 17.41 29.63
CA TYR A 574 8.45 18.59 28.82
C TYR A 574 7.16 19.37 28.50
N LEU A 575 6.12 18.67 28.07
CA LEU A 575 4.83 19.28 27.78
C LEU A 575 4.15 19.80 29.06
N GLN A 576 4.23 19.07 30.18
CA GLN A 576 3.71 19.54 31.47
C GLN A 576 4.46 20.76 32.00
N GLN A 577 5.76 20.90 31.77
CA GLN A 577 6.52 22.12 32.11
C GLN A 577 6.06 23.31 31.29
N ARG A 578 5.66 23.13 30.05
CA ARG A 578 5.27 24.21 29.13
C ARG A 578 3.81 24.63 29.29
N PHE A 579 2.93 23.67 29.53
CA PHE A 579 1.46 23.91 29.63
C PHE A 579 0.91 23.77 31.05
N GLY A 580 1.73 23.42 32.02
CA GLY A 580 1.32 23.20 33.39
C GLY A 580 0.97 21.74 33.72
N THR A 581 0.95 21.44 35.01
CA THR A 581 0.73 20.06 35.53
C THR A 581 -0.68 19.51 35.29
N GLY A 582 -1.60 20.33 34.82
CA GLY A 582 -2.97 19.95 34.49
C GLY A 582 -3.17 19.30 33.13
N LEU A 583 -2.11 19.16 32.30
CA LEU A 583 -2.22 18.53 30.98
C LEU A 583 -2.26 17.00 31.13
N PRO A 584 -3.40 16.33 30.99
CA PRO A 584 -3.50 14.88 31.13
C PRO A 584 -3.09 14.19 29.83
N ILE A 585 -1.81 14.00 29.62
CA ILE A 585 -1.31 13.18 28.52
C ILE A 585 -1.44 11.73 28.92
N LEU A 586 -2.36 11.01 28.28
CA LEU A 586 -2.64 9.62 28.60
C LEU A 586 -1.90 8.61 27.74
N GLN A 587 -1.72 8.92 26.46
CA GLN A 587 -1.00 8.04 25.56
C GLN A 587 -0.12 8.83 24.59
N ILE A 588 1.15 8.47 24.52
CA ILE A 588 2.05 8.88 23.45
C ILE A 588 2.26 7.66 22.57
N ARG A 589 1.78 7.74 21.33
CA ARG A 589 1.89 6.66 20.33
C ARG A 589 2.95 7.06 19.30
N GLN A 590 3.93 6.21 19.09
CA GLN A 590 4.90 6.40 18.02
C GLN A 590 4.34 5.84 16.72
N ARG A 591 4.38 6.63 15.66
CA ARG A 591 3.92 6.27 14.32
C ARG A 591 5.07 6.30 13.32
N GLU A 592 4.92 5.59 12.24
CA GLU A 592 5.82 5.57 11.07
C GLU A 592 5.77 6.90 10.30
N ALA A 593 4.57 7.38 10.06
CA ALA A 593 4.26 8.67 9.49
C ALA A 593 2.91 9.12 10.01
N LEU A 594 2.75 10.42 10.22
CA LEU A 594 1.43 11.00 10.39
C LEU A 594 0.94 11.39 9.00
N PHE A 595 0.12 10.53 8.41
CA PHE A 595 -0.80 11.05 7.41
C PHE A 595 -1.74 11.99 8.16
N THR A 596 -2.02 13.13 7.59
CA THR A 596 -3.15 13.95 8.02
C THR A 596 -4.40 13.20 7.52
N PRO A 597 -5.06 12.33 8.29
CA PRO A 597 -6.41 11.95 7.94
C PRO A 597 -7.24 13.19 8.27
N LEU A 598 -7.99 13.66 7.34
CA LEU A 598 -9.24 14.30 7.66
C LEU A 598 -9.94 13.34 8.63
N HIS A 599 -10.30 13.81 9.81
CA HIS A 599 -10.78 12.98 10.90
C HIS A 599 -11.74 11.90 10.42
N ALA A 600 -11.37 10.66 10.61
CA ALA A 600 -12.37 9.61 10.70
C ALA A 600 -12.96 9.69 12.11
N PRO A 601 -14.27 9.70 12.28
CA PRO A 601 -14.87 9.38 13.56
C PRO A 601 -14.37 7.99 13.97
N SER A 602 -13.87 7.85 15.20
CA SER A 602 -13.49 6.58 15.76
C SER A 602 -14.77 5.86 16.17
N ASP A 603 -15.43 5.23 15.21
CA ASP A 603 -16.46 4.26 15.51
C ASP A 603 -16.18 3.01 14.71
N ALA A 604 -15.82 1.95 15.44
CA ALA A 604 -16.12 0.61 14.99
C ALA A 604 -17.62 0.59 14.63
N PRO A 605 -18.03 0.11 13.45
CA PRO A 605 -19.42 0.11 13.10
C PRO A 605 -20.16 -0.78 14.09
N THR A 606 -20.91 -0.16 15.00
CA THR A 606 -22.15 -0.75 15.46
C THR A 606 -22.90 -1.06 14.18
N GLU A 607 -23.30 -2.32 13.99
CA GLU A 607 -24.15 -2.71 12.87
C GLU A 607 -25.18 -1.61 12.63
N PRO A 608 -25.34 -1.11 11.40
CA PRO A 608 -26.31 -0.06 11.13
C PRO A 608 -27.66 -0.59 11.60
N ALA A 609 -28.27 0.11 12.54
CA ALA A 609 -29.62 -0.13 12.95
C ALA A 609 -30.43 -0.19 11.66
N LYS A 610 -31.17 -1.31 11.46
CA LYS A 610 -32.02 -1.47 10.28
C LYS A 610 -32.84 -0.19 10.14
N PRO A 611 -32.79 0.47 8.98
CA PRO A 611 -33.54 1.71 8.80
C PRO A 611 -35.01 1.45 9.10
N THR A 612 -35.53 2.24 10.01
CA THR A 612 -36.96 2.22 10.34
C THR A 612 -37.71 2.54 9.04
N PRO A 613 -38.71 1.79 8.64
CA PRO A 613 -39.43 2.05 7.41
C PRO A 613 -40.02 3.47 7.46
N VAL A 614 -39.57 4.33 6.56
CA VAL A 614 -40.20 5.63 6.35
C VAL A 614 -41.61 5.37 5.79
N ALA A 615 -42.61 5.52 6.65
CA ALA A 615 -44.02 5.43 6.25
C ALA A 615 -44.32 6.66 5.35
N GLY A 616 -44.67 6.42 4.08
CA GLY A 616 -45.18 7.50 3.22
C GLY A 616 -44.84 7.46 1.76
N GLY A 617 -44.17 6.43 1.22
CA GLY A 617 -43.92 6.30 -0.22
C GLY A 617 -45.16 5.85 -1.01
N ASN A 618 -45.28 6.29 -2.27
CA ASN A 618 -46.28 5.79 -3.20
C ASN A 618 -45.82 4.43 -3.77
N PRO A 619 -46.44 3.28 -3.38
CA PRO A 619 -45.94 1.97 -3.78
C PRO A 619 -45.95 1.72 -5.29
N ALA A 620 -46.81 2.40 -6.03
CA ALA A 620 -46.89 2.27 -7.47
C ALA A 620 -45.68 3.00 -8.17
N LEU A 621 -45.31 4.16 -7.64
CA LEU A 621 -44.14 4.92 -8.14
C LEU A 621 -42.85 4.22 -7.75
N GLU A 622 -42.76 3.69 -6.55
CA GLU A 622 -41.57 2.93 -6.10
C GLU A 622 -41.32 1.70 -6.99
N LYS A 623 -42.41 1.00 -7.34
CA LYS A 623 -42.33 -0.15 -8.25
C LYS A 623 -41.83 0.26 -9.64
N GLN A 624 -42.37 1.34 -10.20
CA GLN A 624 -41.95 1.86 -11.52
C GLN A 624 -40.46 2.29 -11.52
N VAL A 625 -40.00 2.95 -10.45
CA VAL A 625 -38.61 3.35 -10.29
C VAL A 625 -37.71 2.12 -10.15
N ALA A 626 -38.11 1.12 -9.37
CA ALA A 626 -37.35 -0.12 -9.22
C ALA A 626 -37.25 -0.89 -10.54
N GLU A 627 -38.33 -0.98 -11.31
CA GLU A 627 -38.36 -1.63 -12.62
C GLU A 627 -37.46 -0.90 -13.64
N LEU A 628 -37.45 0.44 -13.62
CA LEU A 628 -36.55 1.24 -14.44
C LEU A 628 -35.07 0.97 -14.10
N TRP A 629 -34.72 1.01 -12.83
CA TRP A 629 -33.35 0.72 -12.35
C TRP A 629 -32.94 -0.71 -12.64
N GLN A 630 -33.85 -1.68 -12.45
CA GLN A 630 -33.59 -3.07 -12.78
C GLN A 630 -33.30 -3.27 -14.28
N SER A 631 -33.98 -2.53 -15.14
CA SER A 631 -33.73 -2.57 -16.59
C SER A 631 -32.36 -1.97 -16.96
N LEU A 632 -31.95 -0.90 -16.28
CA LEU A 632 -30.67 -0.22 -16.52
C LEU A 632 -29.48 -1.02 -15.99
N LEU A 633 -29.62 -1.59 -14.78
CA LEU A 633 -28.54 -2.29 -14.10
C LEU A 633 -28.50 -3.80 -14.38
N SER A 634 -29.51 -4.33 -15.10
CA SER A 634 -29.67 -5.75 -15.44
C SER A 634 -29.66 -6.68 -14.22
N ARG A 635 -30.11 -6.20 -13.05
CA ARG A 635 -30.20 -6.96 -11.81
C ARG A 635 -31.33 -6.46 -10.89
N PRO A 636 -31.88 -7.29 -9.97
CA PRO A 636 -32.95 -6.89 -9.09
C PRO A 636 -32.58 -5.71 -8.19
N VAL A 637 -33.45 -4.72 -8.10
CA VAL A 637 -33.27 -3.55 -7.24
C VAL A 637 -34.38 -3.54 -6.19
N ALA A 638 -34.01 -3.43 -4.91
CA ALA A 638 -34.93 -3.36 -3.78
C ALA A 638 -34.77 -2.00 -3.06
N ARG A 639 -35.79 -1.61 -2.29
CA ARG A 639 -35.89 -0.32 -1.59
C ARG A 639 -34.71 0.02 -0.68
N HIS A 640 -34.03 -0.99 -0.15
CA HIS A 640 -32.91 -0.86 0.79
C HIS A 640 -31.53 -0.94 0.11
N HIS A 641 -31.50 -1.12 -1.22
CA HIS A 641 -30.24 -1.17 -1.92
C HIS A 641 -29.64 0.23 -2.07
N ASP A 642 -28.35 0.34 -1.81
CA ASP A 642 -27.56 1.50 -2.15
C ASP A 642 -27.20 1.48 -3.65
N PHE A 643 -27.38 2.60 -4.32
CA PHE A 643 -27.07 2.74 -5.74
C PHE A 643 -25.62 2.40 -6.07
N PHE A 644 -24.69 2.72 -5.17
CA PHE A 644 -23.25 2.45 -5.36
C PHE A 644 -22.87 0.99 -5.08
N GLU A 645 -23.66 0.26 -4.29
CA GLU A 645 -23.50 -1.20 -4.13
C GLU A 645 -24.04 -1.96 -5.35
N LEU A 646 -24.91 -1.31 -6.09
CA LEU A 646 -25.51 -1.89 -7.27
C LEU A 646 -24.67 -1.69 -8.55
N GLY A 647 -23.61 -0.87 -8.56
CA GLY A 647 -22.71 -0.70 -9.68
C GLY A 647 -22.54 0.70 -10.06
#